data_b89567139f3505c075f5c26a3b068387
#
_entry.id   b89567139f3505c075f5c26a3b068387
#
_cell.length_a   1.000
_cell.length_b   1.000
_cell.length_c   1.000
_cell.angle_alpha   90.00
_cell.angle_beta   90.00
_cell.angle_gamma   90.00
#
_symmetry.space_group_name_H-M   'P 1'
#
loop_
_entity.id
_entity.type
_entity.pdbx_description
1 polymer ?
#
loop_
_entity_poly.entity_id
_entity_poly.type
_entity_poly.pdbx_seq_one_letter_code
_entity_poly.pdbx_strand_id
1 'polypeptide(L)'
;MHNRRPSRRHAGALLNFRKIPLAAAVALAFATPVWAQTAPEQAAASKEASKDSKDKDTRTLGTVTVTAQKREENLQKVPISLQVLGDAQLEQQNVKSFNDYAKMIPSLSYGTAGGGVFSGPGFVQVYMRGVASGGDGNHSGSQPSVGMYLDEQPITTIQGALDIHMYDIDRVEALAGPQGTLYGASSQAGTVRIITKKPDPSGFSAGVTAEVNAIDGGGIGHVLEGFVNLPINSGSAVRLVGWQKHDAGYVDNLHGTRKYPTSGIVADNANLAKNNYNTADTAGIRGALRFELNDRWTITPQLIAQKQKAYGSAGIDPMVGSAAAGYDASSAGMAVKHFNPESSNDRWYQAAMTVEGKIGNFDLTYVFSHLKRDVDSESDYSDYGYWYDTLAGYGAYFYDNNGALINPAQYIQATDGYKRTSHELRIASPQDNRLRLVAGLFWQQQEHQIHQRYRINGLASDLSVSGWPDTIWLTQQERRDRDSAVFGQLSFDLTDRIELNAGGRWFTTRNNLKGYFGFANGYSSGSSLPPVDRYGEAGCYAQYGAKANWVSFEGAPCVVVDKGVKQSDATYRLNATWKIDDKKLVYATWSQGYRPGGINRRGTLPPYVSDFLTNYELGWKTSWAGDTLIFNGALFRENWKDFQFSYLGQNGLTEIRNANQAKIDGLEMDLTWAATYNLQINAGFAWYDPKLTANFCGWLKPDGKPETVCPAGTLDPNGNVVTGPQAASGTQLPITPRFKGSLNARYTFDLGPGEAYWQAAVSHAGKRRVDMRQAETSLLGYLDAYTLVDLSAGWRKDSWAIDVFLNNAFNTRAQMSRFAQCAALTCGHEPYTVIAQPRTLGVRFSKQF
;
A
#
# COMPACT_ATOMS: atom_id res chain seq x y z
N MET A 1 34.20 37.61 27.92
CA MET A 1 32.96 38.32 27.60
C MET A 1 32.19 37.61 26.50
N HIS A 2 31.08 37.16 26.90
CA HIS A 2 30.14 36.33 26.13
C HIS A 2 29.55 36.97 24.91
N ASN A 3 29.34 36.20 23.86
CA ASN A 3 28.14 36.33 23.04
C ASN A 3 27.80 35.00 22.39
N ARG A 4 26.87 34.27 23.00
CA ARG A 4 26.14 33.16 22.42
C ARG A 4 25.03 33.71 21.55
N ARG A 5 24.98 33.39 20.26
CA ARG A 5 23.78 33.56 19.42
C ARG A 5 22.92 32.29 19.51
N PRO A 6 21.61 32.40 19.72
CA PRO A 6 20.70 31.28 19.77
C PRO A 6 20.36 30.80 18.35
N SER A 7 20.37 29.50 18.15
CA SER A 7 19.86 28.85 16.96
C SER A 7 18.37 29.15 16.78
N ARG A 8 17.99 29.66 15.64
CA ARG A 8 16.60 29.80 15.23
C ARG A 8 16.00 28.40 15.02
N ARG A 9 15.23 27.93 16.00
CA ARG A 9 14.25 26.87 15.80
C ARG A 9 13.15 27.43 14.88
N HIS A 10 12.98 26.85 13.72
CA HIS A 10 11.78 27.07 12.92
C HIS A 10 10.60 26.46 13.69
N ALA A 11 9.79 27.34 14.27
CA ALA A 11 8.49 26.98 14.79
C ALA A 11 7.56 26.67 13.59
N GLY A 12 7.54 25.44 13.14
CA GLY A 12 6.43 24.92 12.39
C GLY A 12 5.23 24.90 13.34
N ALA A 13 4.16 25.61 13.00
CA ALA A 13 2.89 25.55 13.71
C ALA A 13 2.32 24.13 13.57
N LEU A 14 2.72 23.24 14.45
CA LEU A 14 2.14 21.93 14.65
C LEU A 14 0.78 22.15 15.35
N LEU A 15 -0.30 21.88 14.65
CA LEU A 15 -1.61 21.64 15.27
C LEU A 15 -1.44 20.55 16.33
N ASN A 16 -1.22 20.95 17.56
CA ASN A 16 -1.27 20.07 18.71
C ASN A 16 -2.73 19.67 18.93
N PHE A 17 -3.13 18.55 18.38
CA PHE A 17 -4.38 17.88 18.75
C PHE A 17 -4.28 17.39 20.21
N ARG A 18 -4.45 18.30 21.16
CA ARG A 18 -4.89 17.92 22.50
C ARG A 18 -6.28 17.33 22.33
N LYS A 19 -6.52 16.15 22.93
CA LYS A 19 -7.77 15.42 23.03
C LYS A 19 -8.96 16.39 23.15
N ILE A 20 -9.52 16.77 22.01
CA ILE A 20 -10.88 17.35 21.98
C ILE A 20 -11.76 16.12 22.08
N PRO A 21 -12.55 15.94 23.15
CA PRO A 21 -13.43 14.81 23.21
C PRO A 21 -14.43 14.93 22.05
N LEU A 22 -14.44 13.96 21.15
CA LEU A 22 -15.45 13.80 20.10
C LEU A 22 -16.86 13.79 20.71
N ALA A 23 -16.96 13.53 22.00
CA ALA A 23 -18.17 13.69 22.81
C ALA A 23 -18.85 15.08 22.71
N ALA A 24 -18.09 16.16 22.45
CA ALA A 24 -18.67 17.48 22.27
C ALA A 24 -19.36 17.65 20.90
N ALA A 25 -18.86 17.00 19.85
CA ALA A 25 -19.49 17.00 18.52
C ALA A 25 -20.74 16.10 18.49
N VAL A 26 -20.73 15.01 19.25
CA VAL A 26 -21.89 14.10 19.42
C VAL A 26 -22.96 14.76 20.30
N ALA A 27 -22.59 15.50 21.34
CA ALA A 27 -23.54 16.23 22.20
C ALA A 27 -24.28 17.36 21.46
N LEU A 28 -23.63 17.99 20.47
CA LEU A 28 -24.28 18.99 19.59
C LEU A 28 -25.25 18.34 18.60
N ALA A 29 -25.10 17.07 18.26
CA ALA A 29 -26.02 16.35 17.37
C ALA A 29 -27.30 15.85 18.11
N PHE A 30 -27.32 15.86 19.44
CA PHE A 30 -28.46 15.49 20.27
C PHE A 30 -29.26 16.69 20.81
N ALA A 31 -28.76 17.93 20.63
CA ALA A 31 -29.52 19.12 20.98
C ALA A 31 -30.50 19.44 19.83
N THR A 32 -31.76 19.12 20.04
CA THR A 32 -32.86 19.48 19.12
C THR A 32 -32.98 21.00 19.03
N PRO A 33 -32.82 21.63 17.86
CA PRO A 33 -33.28 22.99 17.69
C PRO A 33 -34.80 22.98 17.45
N VAL A 34 -35.56 23.37 18.45
CA VAL A 34 -36.94 23.81 18.26
C VAL A 34 -36.89 25.18 17.61
N TRP A 35 -36.86 25.23 16.30
CA TRP A 35 -37.24 26.43 15.53
C TRP A 35 -37.97 25.92 14.26
N ALA A 36 -39.28 25.64 14.42
CA ALA A 36 -40.17 25.50 13.32
C ALA A 36 -40.60 26.91 12.90
N GLN A 37 -40.13 27.38 11.76
CA GLN A 37 -40.83 28.40 11.00
C GLN A 37 -41.42 27.77 9.75
N THR A 38 -42.73 27.82 9.70
CA THR A 38 -43.60 27.48 8.60
C THR A 38 -43.17 28.22 7.34
N ALA A 39 -42.89 27.44 6.26
CA ALA A 39 -42.86 27.96 4.92
C ALA A 39 -43.91 27.21 4.05
N PRO A 40 -44.46 27.86 3.04
CA PRO A 40 -45.75 27.47 2.48
C PRO A 40 -45.67 26.28 1.53
N GLU A 41 -46.75 25.53 1.63
CA GLU A 41 -47.15 24.46 0.74
C GLU A 41 -47.21 24.93 -0.73
N GLN A 42 -46.22 24.47 -1.56
CA GLN A 42 -46.41 24.55 -3.02
C GLN A 42 -45.87 23.31 -3.71
N ALA A 43 -46.78 22.67 -4.41
CA ALA A 43 -46.62 21.77 -5.55
C ALA A 43 -46.14 20.34 -5.28
N ALA A 44 -47.10 19.53 -4.85
CA ALA A 44 -47.17 18.13 -5.26
C ALA A 44 -47.38 18.05 -6.77
N ALA A 45 -46.33 17.66 -7.51
CA ALA A 45 -46.50 17.19 -8.88
C ALA A 45 -45.55 16.06 -9.17
N SER A 46 -46.13 14.95 -9.62
CA SER A 46 -45.59 13.71 -10.15
C SER A 46 -45.10 12.65 -9.14
N LYS A 47 -46.02 12.13 -8.34
CA LYS A 47 -46.06 10.71 -8.01
C LYS A 47 -47.23 10.09 -8.83
N GLU A 48 -46.98 9.87 -10.09
CA GLU A 48 -47.63 8.75 -10.78
C GLU A 48 -46.77 7.52 -10.56
N ALA A 49 -46.97 6.90 -9.40
CA ALA A 49 -46.66 5.49 -9.23
C ALA A 49 -47.66 4.72 -10.07
N SER A 50 -47.25 4.24 -11.22
CA SER A 50 -47.96 3.17 -11.90
C SER A 50 -48.05 1.99 -10.94
N LYS A 51 -49.24 1.78 -10.40
CA LYS A 51 -49.66 0.50 -9.86
C LYS A 51 -49.74 -0.47 -11.03
N ASP A 52 -48.62 -1.12 -11.35
CA ASP A 52 -48.65 -2.38 -12.06
C ASP A 52 -48.08 -3.45 -11.15
N SER A 53 -48.98 -4.30 -10.79
CA SER A 53 -48.81 -5.47 -9.95
C SER A 53 -48.15 -6.60 -10.72
N LYS A 54 -47.25 -7.34 -10.02
CA LYS A 54 -46.85 -8.71 -10.28
C LYS A 54 -45.80 -8.90 -11.34
N ASP A 55 -44.55 -8.52 -10.99
CA ASP A 55 -43.39 -9.34 -11.28
C ASP A 55 -42.30 -8.96 -10.26
N LYS A 56 -42.39 -9.51 -9.03
CA LYS A 56 -41.41 -9.36 -7.97
C LYS A 56 -40.28 -10.38 -8.10
N ASP A 57 -39.99 -10.94 -9.27
CA ASP A 57 -39.09 -12.09 -9.36
C ASP A 57 -37.62 -11.72 -9.52
N THR A 58 -37.28 -10.54 -10.02
CA THR A 58 -35.87 -10.14 -10.17
C THR A 58 -35.65 -8.63 -9.99
N ARG A 59 -34.52 -8.27 -9.39
CA ARG A 59 -34.08 -6.88 -9.23
C ARG A 59 -33.05 -6.55 -10.30
N THR A 60 -33.27 -5.57 -11.15
CA THR A 60 -32.28 -5.08 -12.11
C THR A 60 -31.10 -4.44 -11.40
N LEU A 61 -29.89 -4.73 -11.84
CA LEU A 61 -28.64 -4.12 -11.36
C LEU A 61 -28.53 -2.70 -11.90
N GLY A 62 -28.25 -1.75 -11.04
CA GLY A 62 -28.08 -0.33 -11.41
C GLY A 62 -26.83 -0.10 -12.27
N THR A 63 -26.84 0.99 -13.02
CA THR A 63 -25.67 1.46 -13.76
C THR A 63 -24.60 1.97 -12.80
N VAL A 64 -23.37 1.50 -12.94
CA VAL A 64 -22.21 1.97 -12.18
C VAL A 64 -21.43 2.97 -13.02
N THR A 65 -21.30 4.21 -12.54
CA THR A 65 -20.46 5.23 -13.17
C THR A 65 -19.05 5.16 -12.63
N VAL A 66 -18.05 5.23 -13.51
CA VAL A 66 -16.63 5.19 -13.19
C VAL A 66 -15.91 6.36 -13.82
N THR A 67 -14.72 6.68 -13.28
CA THR A 67 -13.85 7.75 -13.83
C THR A 67 -12.47 7.21 -14.23
N ALA A 68 -12.40 5.94 -14.56
CA ALA A 68 -11.19 5.20 -14.85
C ALA A 68 -10.38 5.74 -16.04
N GLN A 69 -11.02 6.29 -17.06
CA GLN A 69 -10.36 6.91 -18.22
C GLN A 69 -10.28 8.45 -18.13
N LYS A 70 -10.26 8.97 -16.89
CA LYS A 70 -10.19 10.42 -16.61
C LYS A 70 -11.43 11.21 -17.11
N ARG A 71 -12.54 10.53 -17.28
CA ARG A 71 -13.88 11.05 -17.61
C ARG A 71 -14.95 10.12 -17.07
N GLU A 72 -16.17 10.62 -16.86
CA GLU A 72 -17.29 9.81 -16.37
C GLU A 72 -17.81 8.89 -17.48
N GLU A 73 -17.88 7.61 -17.20
CA GLU A 73 -18.33 6.58 -18.14
C GLU A 73 -19.09 5.48 -17.41
N ASN A 74 -19.98 4.79 -18.12
CA ASN A 74 -20.62 3.58 -17.61
C ASN A 74 -19.61 2.43 -17.56
N LEU A 75 -19.48 1.75 -16.42
CA LEU A 75 -18.57 0.60 -16.22
C LEU A 75 -18.70 -0.46 -17.34
N GLN A 76 -19.90 -0.77 -17.81
CA GLN A 76 -20.15 -1.77 -18.85
C GLN A 76 -19.74 -1.31 -20.27
N LYS A 77 -19.44 -0.03 -20.44
CA LYS A 77 -18.96 0.54 -21.72
C LYS A 77 -17.46 0.82 -21.75
N VAL A 78 -16.76 0.69 -20.63
CA VAL A 78 -15.33 0.97 -20.52
C VAL A 78 -14.51 -0.26 -20.93
N PRO A 79 -13.72 -0.23 -22.02
CA PRO A 79 -13.01 -1.39 -22.56
C PRO A 79 -11.66 -1.62 -21.83
N ILE A 80 -11.71 -1.88 -20.55
CA ILE A 80 -10.58 -2.25 -19.69
C ILE A 80 -11.03 -3.24 -18.63
N SER A 81 -10.10 -4.04 -18.12
CA SER A 81 -10.34 -4.86 -16.93
C SER A 81 -10.42 -3.94 -15.72
N LEU A 82 -11.62 -3.78 -15.19
CA LEU A 82 -11.94 -2.85 -14.10
C LEU A 82 -12.94 -3.49 -13.16
N GLN A 83 -12.55 -3.62 -11.89
CA GLN A 83 -13.44 -3.99 -10.79
C GLN A 83 -13.80 -2.76 -9.97
N VAL A 84 -15.07 -2.67 -9.57
CA VAL A 84 -15.57 -1.56 -8.76
C VAL A 84 -16.29 -2.11 -7.54
N LEU A 85 -15.91 -1.60 -6.38
CA LEU A 85 -16.64 -1.80 -5.13
C LEU A 85 -17.35 -0.48 -4.78
N GLY A 86 -18.65 -0.43 -4.96
CA GLY A 86 -19.48 0.74 -4.63
C GLY A 86 -19.70 0.90 -3.13
N ASP A 87 -20.21 2.05 -2.71
CA ASP A 87 -20.47 2.43 -1.31
C ASP A 87 -21.30 1.37 -0.56
N ALA A 88 -22.37 0.87 -1.18
CA ALA A 88 -23.20 -0.18 -0.59
C ALA A 88 -22.38 -1.46 -0.31
N GLN A 89 -21.49 -1.89 -1.22
CA GLN A 89 -20.66 -3.08 -1.02
C GLN A 89 -19.61 -2.84 0.07
N LEU A 90 -18.99 -1.66 0.09
CA LEU A 90 -18.01 -1.28 1.12
C LEU A 90 -18.64 -1.27 2.51
N GLU A 91 -19.83 -0.68 2.64
CA GLU A 91 -20.57 -0.64 3.90
C GLU A 91 -21.04 -2.04 4.34
N GLN A 92 -21.66 -2.80 3.41
CA GLN A 92 -22.21 -4.13 3.69
C GLN A 92 -21.14 -5.13 4.15
N GLN A 93 -19.92 -5.01 3.67
CA GLN A 93 -18.79 -5.87 4.05
C GLN A 93 -17.90 -5.28 5.13
N ASN A 94 -18.33 -4.17 5.75
CA ASN A 94 -17.61 -3.51 6.83
C ASN A 94 -16.14 -3.23 6.49
N VAL A 95 -15.90 -2.73 5.27
CA VAL A 95 -14.56 -2.41 4.77
C VAL A 95 -14.01 -1.16 5.47
N LYS A 96 -12.87 -1.29 6.15
CA LYS A 96 -12.23 -0.21 6.92
C LYS A 96 -10.80 0.09 6.50
N SER A 97 -10.15 -0.82 5.81
CA SER A 97 -8.74 -0.76 5.45
C SER A 97 -8.48 -1.31 4.06
N PHE A 98 -7.27 -1.13 3.57
CA PHE A 98 -6.81 -1.76 2.34
C PHE A 98 -7.00 -3.28 2.36
N ASN A 99 -6.64 -3.93 3.46
CA ASN A 99 -6.71 -5.39 3.58
C ASN A 99 -8.14 -5.92 3.39
N ASP A 100 -9.14 -5.16 3.79
CA ASP A 100 -10.54 -5.58 3.68
C ASP A 100 -11.00 -5.58 2.22
N TYR A 101 -10.77 -4.50 1.46
CA TYR A 101 -11.20 -4.49 0.06
C TYR A 101 -10.28 -5.33 -0.86
N ALA A 102 -9.01 -5.51 -0.52
CA ALA A 102 -8.11 -6.35 -1.30
C ALA A 102 -8.49 -7.85 -1.29
N LYS A 103 -9.23 -8.32 -0.27
CA LYS A 103 -9.79 -9.68 -0.25
C LYS A 103 -10.88 -9.85 -1.32
N MET A 104 -11.60 -8.78 -1.66
CA MET A 104 -12.74 -8.77 -2.57
C MET A 104 -12.33 -8.58 -4.03
N ILE A 105 -11.09 -8.11 -4.28
CA ILE A 105 -10.55 -7.83 -5.60
C ILE A 105 -9.48 -8.88 -5.92
N PRO A 106 -9.79 -9.93 -6.69
CA PRO A 106 -8.84 -11.00 -6.97
C PRO A 106 -7.59 -10.57 -7.73
N SER A 107 -7.65 -9.52 -8.54
CA SER A 107 -6.49 -8.97 -9.24
C SER A 107 -5.43 -8.37 -8.32
N LEU A 108 -5.82 -7.95 -7.09
CA LEU A 108 -4.91 -7.40 -6.10
C LEU A 108 -4.23 -8.50 -5.28
N SER A 109 -2.94 -8.36 -5.09
CA SER A 109 -2.15 -9.07 -4.09
C SER A 109 -1.41 -8.04 -3.25
N TYR A 110 -1.07 -8.39 -2.02
CA TYR A 110 -0.31 -7.48 -1.17
C TYR A 110 0.69 -8.27 -0.33
N GLY A 111 1.83 -7.62 -0.05
CA GLY A 111 2.76 -8.02 0.98
C GLY A 111 2.58 -7.07 2.15
N THR A 112 2.54 -7.57 3.35
CA THR A 112 2.97 -6.76 4.48
C THR A 112 4.45 -6.57 4.27
N ALA A 113 4.96 -5.35 4.37
CA ALA A 113 6.36 -5.06 4.14
C ALA A 113 7.22 -6.08 4.93
N GLY A 114 7.80 -7.03 4.20
CA GLY A 114 8.59 -8.10 4.79
C GLY A 114 9.91 -7.52 5.29
N GLY A 115 10.40 -7.99 6.40
CA GLY A 115 11.72 -7.61 6.87
C GLY A 115 11.71 -6.67 8.07
N GLY A 116 11.08 -7.09 9.14
CA GLY A 116 11.42 -6.69 10.51
C GLY A 116 11.18 -5.25 10.93
N VAL A 117 11.53 -4.30 10.12
CA VAL A 117 11.56 -2.89 10.55
C VAL A 117 10.23 -2.17 10.40
N PHE A 118 9.33 -2.63 9.52
CA PHE A 118 8.10 -1.90 9.16
C PHE A 118 6.90 -2.78 8.83
N SER A 119 6.77 -3.93 9.45
CA SER A 119 5.61 -4.82 9.27
C SER A 119 4.36 -4.36 10.06
N GLY A 120 4.34 -3.10 10.46
CA GLY A 120 3.22 -2.51 11.19
C GLY A 120 2.10 -1.99 10.28
N PRO A 121 0.93 -1.67 10.85
CA PRO A 121 -0.14 -0.95 10.18
C PRO A 121 0.35 0.39 9.58
N GLY A 122 -0.27 0.83 8.49
CA GLY A 122 0.02 2.12 7.83
C GLY A 122 0.77 2.01 6.51
N PHE A 123 1.47 0.90 6.24
CA PHE A 123 2.17 0.63 4.99
C PHE A 123 1.59 -0.57 4.26
N VAL A 124 1.26 -0.39 2.99
CA VAL A 124 0.78 -1.49 2.13
C VAL A 124 1.60 -1.53 0.85
N GLN A 125 2.22 -2.68 0.57
CA GLN A 125 2.81 -2.97 -0.73
C GLN A 125 1.76 -3.65 -1.59
N VAL A 126 1.32 -2.95 -2.63
CA VAL A 126 0.26 -3.40 -3.53
C VAL A 126 0.87 -3.97 -4.79
N TYR A 127 0.40 -5.14 -5.18
CA TYR A 127 0.74 -5.81 -6.43
C TYR A 127 -0.52 -6.16 -7.21
N MET A 128 -0.42 -6.25 -8.52
CA MET A 128 -1.55 -6.58 -9.37
C MET A 128 -1.11 -7.55 -10.46
N ARG A 129 -1.98 -8.51 -10.83
CA ARG A 129 -1.75 -9.48 -11.91
C ARG A 129 -0.46 -10.30 -11.81
N GLY A 130 0.10 -10.48 -10.62
CA GLY A 130 1.35 -11.22 -10.46
C GLY A 130 2.63 -10.41 -10.71
N VAL A 131 2.52 -9.11 -11.00
CA VAL A 131 3.67 -8.20 -11.14
C VAL A 131 4.18 -7.85 -9.76
N ALA A 132 4.93 -8.78 -9.15
CA ALA A 132 5.48 -8.67 -7.81
C ALA A 132 7.01 -8.71 -7.87
N SER A 133 7.64 -7.62 -7.47
CA SER A 133 9.08 -7.38 -7.61
C SER A 133 9.89 -7.72 -6.35
N GLY A 134 9.32 -8.48 -5.42
CA GLY A 134 9.95 -8.69 -4.12
C GLY A 134 9.90 -7.43 -3.26
N GLY A 135 10.49 -7.51 -2.12
CA GLY A 135 10.65 -6.40 -1.17
C GLY A 135 11.13 -6.96 0.15
N ASP A 136 12.15 -6.35 0.71
CA ASP A 136 12.69 -6.71 2.01
C ASP A 136 12.17 -5.80 3.14
N GLY A 137 11.18 -4.95 2.82
CA GLY A 137 10.59 -4.00 3.77
C GLY A 137 11.48 -2.82 4.12
N ASN A 138 12.60 -2.62 3.41
CA ASN A 138 13.53 -1.55 3.72
C ASN A 138 13.14 -0.22 3.05
N HIS A 139 13.55 0.90 3.69
CA HIS A 139 13.10 2.29 3.48
C HIS A 139 13.26 2.88 2.07
N SER A 140 13.95 2.29 1.15
CA SER A 140 14.04 2.82 -0.20
C SER A 140 14.20 1.70 -1.21
N GLY A 141 13.06 1.19 -1.60
CA GLY A 141 12.96 0.25 -2.70
C GLY A 141 12.74 0.95 -4.04
N SER A 142 12.43 0.15 -5.05
CA SER A 142 11.83 0.61 -6.30
C SER A 142 10.52 1.34 -6.02
N GLN A 143 10.11 2.22 -6.93
CA GLN A 143 8.75 2.74 -6.87
C GLN A 143 7.73 1.60 -6.99
N PRO A 144 6.55 1.69 -6.34
CA PRO A 144 5.49 0.70 -6.48
C PRO A 144 5.08 0.49 -7.93
N SER A 145 4.70 -0.75 -8.28
CA SER A 145 4.19 -1.11 -9.61
C SER A 145 2.69 -0.80 -9.79
N VAL A 146 1.97 -0.55 -8.70
CA VAL A 146 0.54 -0.21 -8.69
C VAL A 146 0.36 1.20 -8.14
N GLY A 147 -0.29 2.06 -8.92
CA GLY A 147 -0.61 3.43 -8.53
C GLY A 147 -1.81 3.46 -7.58
N MET A 148 -1.68 4.20 -6.47
CA MET A 148 -2.79 4.45 -5.56
C MET A 148 -3.20 5.92 -5.65
N TYR A 149 -4.51 6.15 -5.78
CA TYR A 149 -5.09 7.48 -5.91
C TYR A 149 -6.22 7.67 -4.90
N LEU A 150 -6.27 8.86 -4.32
CA LEU A 150 -7.43 9.35 -3.59
C LEU A 150 -8.10 10.42 -4.44
N ASP A 151 -9.30 10.13 -4.93
CA ASP A 151 -9.94 10.90 -5.99
C ASP A 151 -9.03 10.99 -7.25
N GLU A 152 -8.62 12.19 -7.63
CA GLU A 152 -7.72 12.43 -8.77
C GLU A 152 -6.22 12.51 -8.35
N GLN A 153 -5.93 12.47 -7.04
CA GLN A 153 -4.61 12.76 -6.48
C GLN A 153 -3.83 11.47 -6.20
N PRO A 154 -2.58 11.36 -6.67
CA PRO A 154 -1.74 10.22 -6.34
C PRO A 154 -1.34 10.25 -4.85
N ILE A 155 -1.50 9.10 -4.18
CA ILE A 155 -1.13 8.90 -2.77
C ILE A 155 -0.05 7.82 -2.58
N THR A 156 0.49 7.29 -3.67
CA THR A 156 1.58 6.32 -3.63
C THR A 156 2.85 6.98 -3.13
N THR A 157 3.52 6.40 -2.13
CA THR A 157 4.86 6.81 -1.69
C THR A 157 5.90 5.76 -2.11
N ILE A 158 7.19 6.08 -2.03
CA ILE A 158 8.28 5.20 -2.47
C ILE A 158 8.23 3.85 -1.73
N GLN A 159 7.86 3.86 -0.48
CA GLN A 159 7.86 2.66 0.38
C GLN A 159 6.57 1.82 0.25
N GLY A 160 5.51 2.38 -0.30
CA GLY A 160 4.21 1.75 -0.43
C GLY A 160 3.07 2.76 -0.47
N ALA A 161 1.85 2.26 -0.41
CA ALA A 161 0.65 3.07 -0.36
C ALA A 161 0.29 3.46 1.08
N LEU A 162 -0.44 4.57 1.22
CA LEU A 162 -1.10 4.93 2.48
C LEU A 162 -2.26 3.95 2.74
N ASP A 163 -2.39 3.49 3.96
CA ASP A 163 -3.60 2.80 4.43
C ASP A 163 -4.59 3.86 4.95
N ILE A 164 -5.57 4.17 4.13
CA ILE A 164 -6.60 5.17 4.44
C ILE A 164 -7.78 4.49 5.09
N HIS A 165 -8.30 5.07 6.19
CA HIS A 165 -9.55 4.58 6.78
C HIS A 165 -10.73 4.75 5.82
N MET A 166 -11.44 3.63 5.54
CA MET A 166 -12.44 3.53 4.50
C MET A 166 -13.85 3.88 5.01
N TYR A 167 -14.05 5.15 5.36
CA TYR A 167 -15.34 5.67 5.77
C TYR A 167 -15.78 6.82 4.87
N ASP A 168 -17.06 6.85 4.52
CA ASP A 168 -17.68 7.87 3.64
C ASP A 168 -16.99 7.90 2.26
N ILE A 169 -16.73 6.71 1.74
CA ILE A 169 -16.18 6.45 0.41
C ILE A 169 -17.32 6.15 -0.54
N ASP A 170 -17.26 6.70 -1.76
CA ASP A 170 -18.23 6.44 -2.81
C ASP A 170 -17.97 5.09 -3.48
N ARG A 171 -16.69 4.85 -3.82
CA ARG A 171 -16.29 3.58 -4.44
C ARG A 171 -14.77 3.40 -4.45
N VAL A 172 -14.35 2.16 -4.65
CA VAL A 172 -12.98 1.79 -5.00
C VAL A 172 -12.98 1.23 -6.42
N GLU A 173 -12.14 1.80 -7.29
CA GLU A 173 -11.93 1.35 -8.67
C GLU A 173 -10.55 0.68 -8.76
N ALA A 174 -10.48 -0.57 -9.20
CA ALA A 174 -9.24 -1.31 -9.44
C ALA A 174 -9.08 -1.58 -10.93
N LEU A 175 -8.18 -0.82 -11.57
CA LEU A 175 -7.86 -0.91 -12.99
C LEU A 175 -6.70 -1.89 -13.15
N ALA A 176 -6.95 -3.06 -13.67
CA ALA A 176 -5.95 -4.09 -13.85
C ALA A 176 -5.21 -3.94 -15.19
N GLY A 177 -3.91 -4.29 -15.19
CA GLY A 177 -3.01 -4.10 -16.33
C GLY A 177 -2.45 -2.67 -16.45
N PRO A 178 -1.47 -2.45 -17.35
CA PRO A 178 -0.76 -1.19 -17.47
C PRO A 178 -1.65 0.01 -17.74
N GLN A 179 -1.55 1.03 -16.89
CA GLN A 179 -2.25 2.31 -17.02
C GLN A 179 -1.25 3.48 -17.22
N GLY A 180 -0.03 3.18 -17.66
CA GLY A 180 1.06 4.14 -17.77
C GLY A 180 0.76 5.36 -18.66
N THR A 181 -0.10 5.24 -19.66
CA THR A 181 -0.46 6.35 -20.56
C THR A 181 -1.22 7.47 -19.85
N LEU A 182 -2.22 7.17 -19.02
CA LEU A 182 -3.04 8.17 -18.33
C LEU A 182 -2.57 8.46 -16.90
N TYR A 183 -2.02 7.45 -16.20
CA TYR A 183 -1.67 7.54 -14.77
C TYR A 183 -0.16 7.62 -14.50
N GLY A 184 0.69 7.28 -15.46
CA GLY A 184 2.14 7.47 -15.38
C GLY A 184 2.90 6.40 -14.62
N ALA A 185 4.01 6.80 -13.99
CA ALA A 185 5.10 5.95 -13.54
C ALA A 185 4.72 4.82 -12.57
N SER A 186 3.93 5.08 -11.58
CA SER A 186 3.58 4.06 -10.57
C SER A 186 2.39 3.18 -10.99
N SER A 187 1.86 3.33 -12.20
CA SER A 187 0.73 2.56 -12.73
C SER A 187 1.20 1.55 -13.78
N GLN A 188 2.32 0.88 -13.50
CA GLN A 188 2.93 -0.11 -14.38
C GLN A 188 2.04 -1.36 -14.54
N ALA A 189 1.58 -1.93 -13.43
CA ALA A 189 0.77 -3.15 -13.39
C ALA A 189 -0.72 -2.87 -13.20
N GLY A 190 -1.07 -1.65 -12.84
CA GLY A 190 -2.44 -1.23 -12.59
C GLY A 190 -2.56 -0.01 -11.71
N THR A 191 -3.79 0.37 -11.43
CA THR A 191 -4.13 1.54 -10.61
C THR A 191 -5.31 1.21 -9.70
N VAL A 192 -5.22 1.60 -8.43
CA VAL A 192 -6.35 1.58 -7.50
C VAL A 192 -6.74 3.01 -7.18
N ARG A 193 -8.02 3.33 -7.29
CA ARG A 193 -8.56 4.65 -7.01
C ARG A 193 -9.61 4.54 -5.92
N ILE A 194 -9.44 5.32 -4.87
CA ILE A 194 -10.41 5.50 -3.78
C ILE A 194 -11.13 6.81 -4.06
N ILE A 195 -12.41 6.74 -4.36
CA ILE A 195 -13.24 7.91 -4.67
C ILE A 195 -14.08 8.26 -3.45
N THR A 196 -13.93 9.48 -2.96
CA THR A 196 -14.65 9.96 -1.78
C THR A 196 -16.02 10.49 -2.15
N LYS A 197 -17.00 10.40 -1.23
CA LYS A 197 -18.28 11.11 -1.38
C LYS A 197 -18.02 12.62 -1.38
N LYS A 198 -18.57 13.30 -2.38
CA LYS A 198 -18.38 14.74 -2.59
C LYS A 198 -19.38 15.55 -1.77
N PRO A 199 -19.09 16.83 -1.48
CA PRO A 199 -20.09 17.75 -0.92
C PRO A 199 -21.28 17.88 -1.87
N ASP A 200 -22.48 17.76 -1.32
CA ASP A 200 -23.74 17.78 -2.08
C ASP A 200 -24.56 19.04 -1.68
N PRO A 201 -24.76 19.97 -2.62
CA PRO A 201 -25.57 21.16 -2.37
C PRO A 201 -27.08 20.91 -2.33
N SER A 202 -27.53 19.71 -2.72
CA SER A 202 -28.98 19.39 -2.82
C SER A 202 -29.67 19.25 -1.46
N GLY A 203 -28.93 18.93 -0.38
CA GLY A 203 -29.54 18.73 0.92
C GLY A 203 -28.58 18.49 2.07
N PHE A 204 -29.11 18.70 3.28
CA PHE A 204 -28.44 18.30 4.51
C PHE A 204 -28.42 16.77 4.64
N SER A 205 -27.29 16.21 5.02
CA SER A 205 -27.19 14.82 5.46
C SER A 205 -26.09 14.67 6.50
N ALA A 206 -26.29 13.78 7.46
CA ALA A 206 -25.29 13.44 8.44
C ALA A 206 -25.40 11.95 8.80
N GLY A 207 -24.33 11.39 9.34
CA GLY A 207 -24.32 10.02 9.80
C GLY A 207 -23.30 9.80 10.90
N VAL A 208 -23.59 8.84 11.77
CA VAL A 208 -22.68 8.37 12.82
C VAL A 208 -22.71 6.84 12.86
N THR A 209 -21.55 6.24 13.03
CA THR A 209 -21.36 4.80 13.17
C THR A 209 -20.50 4.53 14.39
N ALA A 210 -20.94 3.60 15.25
CA ALA A 210 -20.17 3.10 16.38
C ALA A 210 -20.07 1.57 16.29
N GLU A 211 -18.86 1.05 16.55
CA GLU A 211 -18.59 -0.39 16.54
C GLU A 211 -17.76 -0.79 17.74
N VAL A 212 -18.05 -1.99 18.26
CA VAL A 212 -17.22 -2.70 19.24
C VAL A 212 -17.00 -4.11 18.72
N ASN A 213 -15.77 -4.59 18.82
CA ASN A 213 -15.42 -5.94 18.40
C ASN A 213 -14.46 -6.60 19.38
N ALA A 214 -14.44 -7.94 19.39
CA ALA A 214 -13.58 -8.76 20.23
C ALA A 214 -12.87 -9.80 19.36
N ILE A 215 -11.56 -9.91 19.53
CA ILE A 215 -10.71 -10.86 18.81
C ILE A 215 -10.56 -12.13 19.65
N ASP A 216 -10.72 -13.29 19.05
CA ASP A 216 -10.52 -14.59 19.70
C ASP A 216 -9.05 -14.76 20.10
N GLY A 217 -8.80 -14.92 21.42
CA GLY A 217 -7.45 -14.91 21.98
C GLY A 217 -6.75 -13.55 21.95
N GLY A 218 -7.50 -12.46 21.73
CA GLY A 218 -7.00 -11.10 21.65
C GLY A 218 -7.78 -10.11 22.52
N GLY A 219 -7.63 -8.83 22.24
CA GLY A 219 -8.29 -7.73 22.96
C GLY A 219 -9.64 -7.32 22.37
N ILE A 220 -10.12 -6.18 22.86
CA ILE A 220 -11.37 -5.51 22.40
C ILE A 220 -11.01 -4.27 21.60
N GLY A 221 -11.53 -4.19 20.38
CA GLY A 221 -11.41 -3.04 19.51
C GLY A 221 -12.69 -2.22 19.43
N HIS A 222 -12.58 -0.99 18.95
CA HIS A 222 -13.73 -0.13 18.73
C HIS A 222 -13.50 0.87 17.58
N VAL A 223 -14.59 1.32 16.97
CA VAL A 223 -14.60 2.35 15.93
C VAL A 223 -15.69 3.34 16.23
N LEU A 224 -15.39 4.63 16.06
CA LEU A 224 -16.36 5.70 16.05
C LEU A 224 -16.06 6.59 14.84
N GLU A 225 -17.06 6.77 13.99
CA GLU A 225 -16.92 7.53 12.76
C GLU A 225 -18.21 8.29 12.44
N GLY A 226 -18.08 9.39 11.72
CA GLY A 226 -19.24 10.20 11.36
C GLY A 226 -18.93 11.21 10.26
N PHE A 227 -19.98 11.64 9.60
CA PHE A 227 -19.93 12.69 8.60
C PHE A 227 -21.09 13.67 8.74
N VAL A 228 -20.88 14.87 8.21
CA VAL A 228 -21.93 15.88 7.99
C VAL A 228 -21.73 16.52 6.64
N ASN A 229 -22.81 16.65 5.88
CA ASN A 229 -22.92 17.39 4.64
C ASN A 229 -23.81 18.60 4.87
N LEU A 230 -23.29 19.79 4.64
CA LEU A 230 -23.97 21.06 4.88
C LEU A 230 -24.08 21.81 3.55
N PRO A 231 -25.27 21.91 2.94
CA PRO A 231 -25.49 22.79 1.81
C PRO A 231 -25.35 24.26 2.29
N ILE A 232 -24.63 25.07 1.54
CA ILE A 232 -24.47 26.51 1.79
C ILE A 232 -25.48 27.28 0.94
N ASN A 233 -25.59 26.91 -0.32
CA ASN A 233 -26.53 27.39 -1.31
C ASN A 233 -26.71 26.33 -2.41
N SER A 234 -27.48 26.63 -3.47
CA SER A 234 -27.76 25.69 -4.55
C SER A 234 -26.55 25.15 -5.31
N GLY A 235 -25.40 25.84 -5.26
CA GLY A 235 -24.17 25.42 -5.96
C GLY A 235 -22.99 25.15 -5.01
N SER A 236 -23.18 25.28 -3.69
CA SER A 236 -22.08 25.18 -2.73
C SER A 236 -22.43 24.34 -1.52
N ALA A 237 -21.53 23.47 -1.10
CA ALA A 237 -21.68 22.64 0.07
C ALA A 237 -20.35 22.33 0.73
N VAL A 238 -20.39 22.00 2.03
CA VAL A 238 -19.26 21.49 2.82
C VAL A 238 -19.58 20.06 3.24
N ARG A 239 -18.58 19.16 3.15
CA ARG A 239 -18.64 17.82 3.73
C ARG A 239 -17.49 17.63 4.69
N LEU A 240 -17.81 17.29 5.94
CA LEU A 240 -16.83 17.00 6.99
C LEU A 240 -17.00 15.55 7.43
N VAL A 241 -15.88 14.86 7.62
CA VAL A 241 -15.83 13.45 8.02
C VAL A 241 -14.78 13.31 9.11
N GLY A 242 -15.06 12.48 10.11
CA GLY A 242 -14.10 12.18 11.19
C GLY A 242 -14.19 10.74 11.62
N TRP A 243 -13.07 10.18 12.07
CA TRP A 243 -12.99 8.81 12.57
C TRP A 243 -11.96 8.65 13.68
N GLN A 244 -12.24 7.70 14.54
CA GLN A 244 -11.33 7.17 15.54
C GLN A 244 -11.51 5.65 15.61
N LYS A 245 -10.41 4.91 15.57
CA LYS A 245 -10.38 3.45 15.58
C LYS A 245 -9.30 2.97 16.52
N HIS A 246 -9.61 1.94 17.31
CA HIS A 246 -8.67 1.15 18.07
C HIS A 246 -8.73 -0.30 17.58
N ASP A 247 -7.63 -0.76 16.98
CA ASP A 247 -7.43 -2.16 16.64
C ASP A 247 -6.77 -2.86 17.82
N ALA A 248 -7.46 -3.83 18.38
CA ALA A 248 -6.95 -4.63 19.48
C ALA A 248 -5.80 -5.53 19.02
N GLY A 249 -4.87 -5.79 19.93
CA GLY A 249 -3.79 -6.75 19.73
C GLY A 249 -4.28 -8.19 19.90
N TYR A 250 -3.50 -9.11 19.33
CA TYR A 250 -3.69 -10.57 19.41
C TYR A 250 -2.37 -11.35 19.40
N VAL A 251 -1.25 -10.66 19.44
CA VAL A 251 0.08 -11.26 19.54
C VAL A 251 0.64 -10.94 20.92
N ASP A 252 1.20 -11.93 21.59
CA ASP A 252 1.83 -11.77 22.90
C ASP A 252 3.34 -11.61 22.75
N ASN A 253 3.95 -10.67 23.48
CA ASN A 253 5.39 -10.67 23.70
C ASN A 253 5.68 -11.41 24.99
N LEU A 254 6.16 -12.66 24.89
CA LEU A 254 6.40 -13.53 26.03
C LEU A 254 7.67 -13.13 26.79
N HIS A 255 7.62 -13.26 28.12
CA HIS A 255 8.82 -13.12 28.94
C HIS A 255 9.83 -14.21 28.59
N GLY A 256 11.11 -13.83 28.52
CA GLY A 256 12.20 -14.76 28.31
C GLY A 256 13.58 -14.09 28.41
N THR A 257 14.59 -14.92 28.46
CA THR A 257 15.99 -14.49 28.43
C THR A 257 16.69 -15.00 27.18
N ARG A 258 17.75 -14.29 26.79
CA ARG A 258 18.63 -14.67 25.67
C ARG A 258 20.08 -14.52 26.13
N LYS A 259 20.83 -15.61 26.15
CA LYS A 259 22.27 -15.59 26.44
C LYS A 259 23.05 -15.48 25.14
N TYR A 260 23.84 -14.44 25.01
CA TYR A 260 24.72 -14.26 23.85
C TYR A 260 25.96 -15.15 23.99
N PRO A 261 26.29 -15.98 22.95
CA PRO A 261 27.31 -17.02 23.08
C PRO A 261 28.72 -16.50 23.42
N THR A 262 29.14 -15.40 22.77
CA THR A 262 30.54 -14.93 22.89
C THR A 262 30.76 -13.94 24.03
N SER A 263 29.82 -13.05 24.30
CA SER A 263 29.93 -12.13 25.46
C SER A 263 29.49 -12.79 26.78
N GLY A 264 28.69 -13.86 26.72
CA GLY A 264 28.08 -14.48 27.88
C GLY A 264 26.99 -13.64 28.55
N ILE A 265 26.68 -12.46 28.04
CA ILE A 265 25.65 -11.54 28.55
C ILE A 265 24.29 -12.13 28.35
N VAL A 266 23.43 -11.99 29.36
CA VAL A 266 22.04 -12.41 29.32
C VAL A 266 21.14 -11.19 29.18
N ALA A 267 20.44 -11.08 28.05
CA ALA A 267 19.36 -10.12 27.85
C ALA A 267 18.07 -10.68 28.46
N ASP A 268 17.27 -9.82 29.10
CA ASP A 268 15.98 -10.15 29.70
C ASP A 268 14.93 -9.12 29.19
N ASN A 269 13.73 -9.57 28.83
CA ASN A 269 12.66 -8.73 28.33
C ASN A 269 11.47 -8.59 29.31
N ALA A 270 11.63 -8.88 30.59
CA ALA A 270 10.55 -8.87 31.60
C ALA A 270 9.75 -7.56 31.60
N ASN A 271 10.39 -6.41 31.35
CA ASN A 271 9.75 -5.10 31.27
C ASN A 271 8.96 -4.86 29.97
N LEU A 272 9.12 -5.73 28.97
CA LEU A 272 8.47 -5.63 27.64
C LEU A 272 7.43 -6.74 27.42
N ALA A 273 7.42 -7.77 28.28
CA ALA A 273 6.48 -8.86 28.24
C ALA A 273 5.05 -8.31 28.43
N LYS A 274 4.19 -8.61 27.46
CA LYS A 274 2.82 -8.07 27.44
C LYS A 274 1.93 -8.91 26.53
N ASN A 275 0.73 -9.23 27.00
CA ASN A 275 -0.29 -9.87 26.18
C ASN A 275 -0.91 -8.87 25.21
N ASN A 276 -1.30 -9.36 24.03
CA ASN A 276 -1.99 -8.56 23.01
C ASN A 276 -1.23 -7.26 22.68
N TYR A 277 0.10 -7.34 22.49
CA TYR A 277 0.93 -6.15 22.43
C TYR A 277 0.86 -5.41 21.09
N ASN A 278 0.38 -6.06 20.01
CA ASN A 278 0.34 -5.52 18.64
C ASN A 278 -0.96 -4.70 18.39
N THR A 279 -1.14 -3.63 19.14
CA THR A 279 -2.32 -2.73 19.00
C THR A 279 -2.06 -1.59 18.03
N ALA A 280 -3.15 -1.02 17.45
CA ALA A 280 -3.05 0.21 16.67
C ALA A 280 -4.20 1.18 16.95
N ASP A 281 -3.86 2.47 17.12
CA ASP A 281 -4.80 3.57 17.27
C ASP A 281 -4.74 4.45 16.01
N THR A 282 -5.88 4.64 15.34
CA THR A 282 -6.01 5.47 14.15
C THR A 282 -7.04 6.56 14.39
N ALA A 283 -6.72 7.79 14.04
CA ALA A 283 -7.67 8.89 14.05
C ALA A 283 -7.43 9.81 12.85
N GLY A 284 -8.50 10.35 12.29
CA GLY A 284 -8.38 11.26 11.15
C GLY A 284 -9.62 12.08 10.89
N ILE A 285 -9.44 13.01 9.97
CA ILE A 285 -10.47 13.94 9.51
C ILE A 285 -10.34 14.15 8.01
N ARG A 286 -11.47 14.39 7.34
CA ARG A 286 -11.53 14.87 5.97
C ARG A 286 -12.51 16.03 5.88
N GLY A 287 -12.11 17.11 5.23
CA GLY A 287 -12.97 18.23 4.89
C GLY A 287 -12.89 18.49 3.39
N ALA A 288 -14.03 18.62 2.74
CA ALA A 288 -14.14 19.02 1.36
C ALA A 288 -15.19 20.14 1.21
N LEU A 289 -14.94 21.05 0.28
CA LEU A 289 -15.82 22.13 -0.04
C LEU A 289 -16.03 22.13 -1.54
N ARG A 290 -17.26 22.24 -1.99
CA ARG A 290 -17.62 22.40 -3.40
C ARG A 290 -18.14 23.82 -3.60
N PHE A 291 -17.60 24.49 -4.59
CA PHE A 291 -18.05 25.79 -5.08
C PHE A 291 -18.34 25.73 -6.56
N GLU A 292 -19.57 25.90 -6.94
CA GLU A 292 -19.98 26.21 -8.31
C GLU A 292 -19.92 27.73 -8.48
N LEU A 293 -18.85 28.20 -9.15
CA LEU A 293 -18.66 29.62 -9.43
C LEU A 293 -19.72 30.13 -10.43
N ASN A 294 -20.15 29.27 -11.33
CA ASN A 294 -21.22 29.47 -12.31
C ASN A 294 -21.51 28.09 -12.98
N ASP A 295 -22.42 28.05 -13.92
CA ASP A 295 -22.84 26.82 -14.65
C ASP A 295 -21.69 26.09 -15.39
N ARG A 296 -20.51 26.69 -15.46
CA ARG A 296 -19.39 26.14 -16.20
C ARG A 296 -18.17 25.81 -15.33
N TRP A 297 -18.08 26.32 -14.11
CA TRP A 297 -16.85 26.21 -13.30
C TRP A 297 -17.16 25.78 -11.88
N THR A 298 -16.52 24.70 -11.47
CA THR A 298 -16.59 24.15 -10.11
C THR A 298 -15.16 24.05 -9.54
N ILE A 299 -15.00 24.43 -8.27
CA ILE A 299 -13.76 24.30 -7.51
C ILE A 299 -14.03 23.45 -6.27
N THR A 300 -13.24 22.41 -6.10
CA THR A 300 -13.35 21.49 -4.97
C THR A 300 -12.02 21.39 -4.22
N PRO A 301 -11.73 22.25 -3.25
CA PRO A 301 -10.63 22.06 -2.30
C PRO A 301 -10.98 20.95 -1.31
N GLN A 302 -9.97 20.18 -0.92
CA GLN A 302 -10.07 19.08 0.03
C GLN A 302 -8.84 19.02 0.92
N LEU A 303 -9.05 18.71 2.18
CA LEU A 303 -8.00 18.38 3.14
C LEU A 303 -8.37 17.08 3.82
N ILE A 304 -7.41 16.15 3.87
CA ILE A 304 -7.51 14.93 4.66
C ILE A 304 -6.25 14.79 5.51
N ALA A 305 -6.42 14.37 6.77
CA ALA A 305 -5.32 14.10 7.67
C ALA A 305 -5.62 12.85 8.50
N GLN A 306 -4.60 12.02 8.69
CA GLN A 306 -4.68 10.82 9.52
C GLN A 306 -3.42 10.67 10.36
N LYS A 307 -3.60 10.22 11.59
CA LYS A 307 -2.55 9.76 12.49
C LYS A 307 -2.85 8.33 12.89
N GLN A 308 -1.81 7.50 12.81
CA GLN A 308 -1.85 6.11 13.30
C GLN A 308 -0.68 5.89 14.25
N LYS A 309 -0.95 5.23 15.36
CA LYS A 309 0.05 4.81 16.34
C LYS A 309 -0.10 3.33 16.57
N ALA A 310 0.88 2.56 16.13
CA ALA A 310 0.92 1.12 16.29
C ALA A 310 2.02 0.72 17.28
N TYR A 311 1.79 -0.36 17.98
CA TYR A 311 2.73 -1.00 18.90
C TYR A 311 2.90 -2.46 18.51
N GLY A 312 4.07 -3.00 18.78
CA GLY A 312 4.36 -4.39 18.51
C GLY A 312 4.36 -4.79 17.04
N SER A 313 4.72 -6.01 16.77
CA SER A 313 4.74 -6.61 15.44
C SER A 313 3.51 -7.48 15.22
N ALA A 314 3.01 -7.51 13.98
CA ALA A 314 2.01 -8.50 13.56
C ALA A 314 2.65 -9.85 13.17
N GLY A 315 3.98 -9.93 13.11
CA GLY A 315 4.72 -11.16 12.90
C GLY A 315 4.68 -12.04 14.14
N ILE A 316 4.43 -13.31 13.99
CA ILE A 316 4.59 -14.31 15.03
C ILE A 316 5.85 -15.13 14.78
N ASP A 317 6.52 -15.53 15.86
CA ASP A 317 7.63 -16.46 15.81
C ASP A 317 7.09 -17.89 15.97
N PRO A 318 7.14 -18.74 14.94
CA PRO A 318 6.58 -20.09 15.02
C PRO A 318 7.33 -21.02 16.00
N MET A 319 8.55 -20.66 16.41
CA MET A 319 9.34 -21.42 17.37
C MET A 319 8.99 -21.05 18.82
N VAL A 320 8.50 -19.84 19.06
CA VAL A 320 8.05 -19.38 20.37
C VAL A 320 6.74 -20.08 20.72
N GLY A 321 6.70 -20.68 21.89
CA GLY A 321 5.56 -21.51 22.35
C GLY A 321 5.63 -22.97 21.89
N SER A 322 6.68 -23.40 21.18
CA SER A 322 6.91 -24.81 20.89
C SER A 322 7.62 -25.52 22.07
N ALA A 323 7.28 -26.79 22.29
CA ALA A 323 7.95 -27.63 23.30
C ALA A 323 9.48 -27.75 23.02
N ALA A 324 9.89 -27.66 21.75
CA ALA A 324 11.31 -27.68 21.34
C ALA A 324 12.08 -26.47 21.84
N ALA A 325 11.41 -25.33 22.03
CA ALA A 325 11.99 -24.09 22.58
C ALA A 325 11.86 -23.98 24.11
N GLY A 326 11.33 -25.00 24.78
CA GLY A 326 11.12 -25.02 26.24
C GLY A 326 9.92 -24.21 26.72
N TYR A 327 8.98 -23.87 25.82
CA TYR A 327 7.74 -23.17 26.16
C TYR A 327 6.58 -24.11 26.38
N ASP A 328 5.62 -23.70 27.21
CA ASP A 328 4.37 -24.42 27.39
C ASP A 328 3.56 -24.42 26.07
N ALA A 329 3.21 -25.61 25.59
CA ALA A 329 2.43 -25.80 24.38
C ALA A 329 1.02 -25.15 24.44
N SER A 330 0.55 -24.74 25.61
CA SER A 330 -0.72 -24.05 25.79
C SER A 330 -0.71 -22.60 25.29
N SER A 331 0.47 -21.96 25.19
CA SER A 331 0.66 -20.63 24.60
C SER A 331 0.98 -20.70 23.11
N ALA A 332 0.86 -21.86 22.50
CA ALA A 332 1.22 -22.14 21.14
C ALA A 332 0.48 -21.24 20.15
N GLY A 333 1.16 -20.22 19.64
CA GLY A 333 0.93 -19.85 18.30
C GLY A 333 0.71 -18.41 17.92
N MET A 334 0.54 -17.45 18.81
CA MET A 334 0.45 -16.03 18.46
C MET A 334 1.36 -15.22 19.37
N ALA A 335 2.66 -15.49 19.30
CA ALA A 335 3.61 -14.89 20.20
C ALA A 335 4.95 -14.59 19.55
N VAL A 336 5.69 -13.67 20.17
CA VAL A 336 7.08 -13.33 19.88
C VAL A 336 7.85 -13.27 21.20
N LYS A 337 9.17 -13.15 21.07
CA LYS A 337 10.06 -12.85 22.20
C LYS A 337 11.05 -11.76 21.78
N HIS A 338 10.59 -10.52 21.87
CA HIS A 338 11.35 -9.34 21.52
C HIS A 338 11.97 -8.68 22.75
N PHE A 339 13.19 -8.19 22.59
CA PHE A 339 14.03 -7.62 23.64
C PHE A 339 14.15 -6.10 23.60
N ASN A 340 13.59 -5.46 22.58
CA ASN A 340 13.52 -4.01 22.42
C ASN A 340 12.10 -3.57 22.12
N PRO A 341 11.72 -2.32 22.44
CA PRO A 341 10.42 -1.77 22.13
C PRO A 341 10.14 -1.74 20.61
N GLU A 342 8.89 -1.94 20.26
CA GLU A 342 8.41 -1.82 18.89
C GLU A 342 7.25 -0.84 18.82
N SER A 343 7.38 0.15 17.95
CA SER A 343 6.32 1.12 17.71
C SER A 343 6.44 1.78 16.34
N SER A 344 5.30 2.23 15.81
CA SER A 344 5.25 3.08 14.61
C SER A 344 4.25 4.20 14.84
N ASN A 345 4.66 5.43 14.55
CA ASN A 345 3.80 6.62 14.63
C ASN A 345 3.81 7.30 13.26
N ASP A 346 2.76 7.04 12.48
CA ASP A 346 2.57 7.53 11.13
C ASP A 346 1.59 8.71 11.15
N ARG A 347 1.99 9.83 10.60
CA ARG A 347 1.19 11.06 10.53
C ARG A 347 1.28 11.63 9.13
N TRP A 348 0.14 11.85 8.50
CA TRP A 348 0.12 12.42 7.18
C TRP A 348 -1.08 13.33 6.96
N TYR A 349 -0.93 14.25 6.03
CA TYR A 349 -2.03 15.01 5.47
C TYR A 349 -1.86 15.20 3.96
N GLN A 350 -2.97 15.35 3.27
CA GLN A 350 -3.01 15.77 1.88
C GLN A 350 -3.95 16.95 1.72
N ALA A 351 -3.41 18.04 1.17
CA ALA A 351 -4.18 19.16 0.68
C ALA A 351 -4.33 19.01 -0.84
N ALA A 352 -5.54 19.10 -1.35
CA ALA A 352 -5.84 18.92 -2.75
C ALA A 352 -6.83 19.98 -3.24
N MET A 353 -6.79 20.27 -4.53
CA MET A 353 -7.75 21.15 -5.20
C MET A 353 -8.02 20.61 -6.61
N THR A 354 -9.29 20.43 -6.91
CA THR A 354 -9.76 20.11 -8.25
C THR A 354 -10.55 21.31 -8.80
N VAL A 355 -10.17 21.75 -9.99
CA VAL A 355 -10.92 22.79 -10.74
C VAL A 355 -11.43 22.14 -12.00
N GLU A 356 -12.73 22.12 -12.16
CA GLU A 356 -13.43 21.58 -13.33
C GLU A 356 -14.13 22.73 -14.06
N GLY A 357 -14.01 22.76 -15.38
CA GLY A 357 -14.60 23.84 -16.14
C GLY A 357 -14.82 23.51 -17.60
N LYS A 358 -15.52 24.40 -18.31
CA LYS A 358 -15.76 24.29 -19.74
C LYS A 358 -15.18 25.48 -20.49
N ILE A 359 -14.37 25.18 -21.52
CA ILE A 359 -13.86 26.16 -22.47
C ILE A 359 -14.46 25.85 -23.84
N GLY A 360 -15.40 26.68 -24.28
CA GLY A 360 -16.26 26.32 -25.42
C GLY A 360 -17.08 25.07 -25.08
N ASN A 361 -16.88 24.00 -25.83
CA ASN A 361 -17.49 22.68 -25.61
C ASN A 361 -16.51 21.64 -25.03
N PHE A 362 -15.27 22.02 -24.73
CA PHE A 362 -14.28 21.16 -24.12
C PHE A 362 -14.36 21.24 -22.59
N ASP A 363 -14.22 20.08 -21.91
CA ASP A 363 -14.03 20.01 -20.47
C ASP A 363 -12.56 20.22 -20.13
N LEU A 364 -12.28 21.12 -19.18
CA LEU A 364 -10.95 21.36 -18.62
C LEU A 364 -10.94 20.93 -17.17
N THR A 365 -9.92 20.17 -16.79
CA THR A 365 -9.70 19.78 -15.39
C THR A 365 -8.28 20.14 -14.99
N TYR A 366 -8.15 20.85 -13.88
CA TYR A 366 -6.86 21.07 -13.22
C TYR A 366 -6.88 20.44 -11.84
N VAL A 367 -5.86 19.65 -11.53
CA VAL A 367 -5.70 18.96 -10.26
C VAL A 367 -4.37 19.35 -9.62
N PHE A 368 -4.44 19.79 -8.39
CA PHE A 368 -3.29 20.05 -7.52
C PHE A 368 -3.35 19.16 -6.29
N SER A 369 -2.21 18.62 -5.85
CA SER A 369 -2.10 18.03 -4.53
C SER A 369 -0.74 18.25 -3.87
N HIS A 370 -0.77 18.37 -2.56
CA HIS A 370 0.41 18.35 -1.70
C HIS A 370 0.19 17.36 -0.55
N LEU A 371 1.00 16.31 -0.53
CA LEU A 371 1.03 15.29 0.52
C LEU A 371 2.28 15.47 1.36
N LYS A 372 2.12 15.44 2.69
CA LYS A 372 3.22 15.30 3.64
C LYS A 372 2.93 14.15 4.59
N ARG A 373 3.95 13.30 4.82
CA ARG A 373 3.91 12.17 5.74
C ARG A 373 5.19 12.12 6.55
N ASP A 374 5.07 11.91 7.84
CA ASP A 374 6.17 11.71 8.77
C ASP A 374 5.94 10.40 9.53
N VAL A 375 6.93 9.51 9.55
CA VAL A 375 6.86 8.22 10.22
C VAL A 375 8.04 8.10 11.18
N ASP A 376 7.75 7.94 12.47
CA ASP A 376 8.73 7.61 13.50
C ASP A 376 8.52 6.15 13.90
N SER A 377 9.56 5.32 13.88
CA SER A 377 9.43 3.90 14.23
C SER A 377 10.61 3.38 15.02
N GLU A 378 10.32 2.38 15.85
CA GLU A 378 11.29 1.54 16.53
C GLU A 378 10.95 0.08 16.29
N SER A 379 11.97 -0.75 16.07
CA SER A 379 11.81 -2.19 15.85
C SER A 379 12.89 -2.97 16.56
N ASP A 380 12.52 -4.08 17.15
CA ASP A 380 13.49 -5.05 17.67
C ASP A 380 14.30 -5.66 16.52
N TYR A 381 15.58 -5.74 16.70
CA TYR A 381 16.54 -6.34 15.77
C TYR A 381 17.53 -7.24 16.51
N SER A 382 17.14 -7.71 17.67
CA SER A 382 17.99 -8.49 18.57
C SER A 382 18.37 -9.86 17.99
N ASP A 383 17.52 -10.44 17.14
CA ASP A 383 17.80 -11.70 16.46
C ASP A 383 18.98 -11.56 15.49
N TYR A 384 19.07 -10.44 14.77
CA TYR A 384 20.22 -10.16 13.91
C TYR A 384 21.53 -10.24 14.70
N GLY A 385 21.64 -9.53 15.85
CA GLY A 385 22.82 -9.57 16.69
C GLY A 385 23.11 -10.96 17.26
N TYR A 386 22.10 -11.70 17.64
CA TYR A 386 22.24 -13.05 18.16
C TYR A 386 22.77 -14.04 17.11
N TRP A 387 22.19 -14.04 15.91
CA TRP A 387 22.63 -14.93 14.84
C TRP A 387 24.06 -14.63 14.36
N TYR A 388 24.39 -13.35 14.23
CA TYR A 388 25.77 -12.96 13.93
C TYR A 388 26.75 -13.36 15.03
N ASP A 389 26.33 -13.32 16.30
CA ASP A 389 27.16 -13.78 17.42
C ASP A 389 27.50 -15.27 17.31
N THR A 390 26.52 -16.10 16.95
CA THR A 390 26.73 -17.54 16.73
C THR A 390 27.69 -17.85 15.58
N LEU A 391 27.80 -16.99 14.59
CA LEU A 391 28.62 -17.21 13.39
C LEU A 391 30.01 -16.60 13.46
N ALA A 392 30.14 -15.40 14.03
CA ALA A 392 31.33 -14.58 13.91
C ALA A 392 31.82 -13.99 15.24
N GLY A 393 31.27 -14.41 16.36
CA GLY A 393 31.65 -13.85 17.67
C GLY A 393 31.20 -12.41 17.89
N TYR A 394 30.10 -12.01 17.27
CA TYR A 394 29.60 -10.63 17.22
C TYR A 394 29.48 -9.96 18.59
N GLY A 395 28.96 -10.67 19.60
CA GLY A 395 28.78 -10.15 20.95
C GLY A 395 30.10 -9.78 21.68
N ALA A 396 31.19 -10.44 21.33
CA ALA A 396 32.50 -10.16 21.92
C ALA A 396 33.15 -8.85 21.43
N TYR A 397 32.58 -8.24 20.37
CA TYR A 397 33.09 -6.99 19.80
C TYR A 397 32.42 -5.75 20.38
N PHE A 398 31.37 -5.90 21.21
CA PHE A 398 30.61 -4.75 21.74
C PHE A 398 31.02 -4.47 23.19
N TYR A 399 31.59 -3.29 23.38
CA TYR A 399 32.03 -2.80 24.68
C TYR A 399 31.67 -1.33 24.88
N ASP A 400 31.65 -0.90 26.14
CA ASP A 400 31.46 0.49 26.51
C ASP A 400 32.80 1.27 26.46
N ASN A 401 32.74 2.58 26.77
CA ASN A 401 33.93 3.42 26.80
C ASN A 401 34.97 3.04 27.85
N ASN A 402 34.67 2.11 28.78
CA ASN A 402 35.59 1.56 29.77
C ASN A 402 36.14 0.19 29.34
N GLY A 403 35.76 -0.32 28.18
CA GLY A 403 36.16 -1.62 27.66
C GLY A 403 35.37 -2.79 28.26
N ALA A 404 34.30 -2.56 29.01
CA ALA A 404 33.41 -3.62 29.48
C ALA A 404 32.43 -4.08 28.41
N LEU A 405 32.26 -5.41 28.25
CA LEU A 405 31.29 -5.96 27.31
C LEU A 405 29.88 -5.52 27.69
N ILE A 406 29.10 -5.14 26.69
CA ILE A 406 27.71 -4.68 26.81
C ILE A 406 26.73 -5.64 26.18
N ASN A 407 25.43 -5.48 26.51
CA ASN A 407 24.36 -6.24 25.88
C ASN A 407 24.31 -5.96 24.36
N PRO A 408 24.58 -6.96 23.50
CA PRO A 408 24.63 -6.78 22.05
C PRO A 408 23.26 -6.75 21.37
N ALA A 409 22.18 -6.77 22.13
CA ALA A 409 20.82 -6.67 21.59
C ALA A 409 20.67 -5.40 20.78
N GLN A 410 20.39 -5.56 19.49
CA GLN A 410 20.31 -4.48 18.53
C GLN A 410 18.84 -4.09 18.29
N TYR A 411 18.59 -2.82 18.04
CA TYR A 411 17.29 -2.33 17.59
C TYR A 411 17.45 -1.21 16.57
N ILE A 412 16.38 -0.94 15.83
CA ILE A 412 16.36 0.07 14.77
C ILE A 412 15.45 1.20 15.18
N GLN A 413 15.96 2.43 15.11
CA GLN A 413 15.16 3.65 15.16
C GLN A 413 15.19 4.31 13.80
N ALA A 414 14.01 4.65 13.28
CA ALA A 414 13.91 5.31 12.00
C ALA A 414 12.92 6.48 12.05
N THR A 415 13.26 7.51 11.29
CA THR A 415 12.39 8.65 11.01
C THR A 415 12.40 8.88 9.51
N ASP A 416 11.25 8.68 8.87
CA ASP A 416 11.07 8.90 7.45
C ASP A 416 10.15 10.09 7.22
N GLY A 417 10.59 11.00 6.35
CA GLY A 417 9.81 12.14 5.92
C GLY A 417 9.50 12.06 4.42
N TYR A 418 8.22 12.14 4.06
CA TYR A 418 7.79 12.17 2.66
C TYR A 418 7.08 13.47 2.35
N LYS A 419 7.43 14.07 1.20
CA LYS A 419 6.69 15.19 0.62
C LYS A 419 6.43 14.88 -0.83
N ARG A 420 5.21 15.12 -1.30
CA ARG A 420 4.85 14.95 -2.70
C ARG A 420 3.98 16.12 -3.13
N THR A 421 4.34 16.75 -4.23
CA THR A 421 3.55 17.79 -4.89
C THR A 421 3.29 17.36 -6.32
N SER A 422 2.05 17.43 -6.77
CA SER A 422 1.67 17.11 -8.14
C SER A 422 0.73 18.13 -8.74
N HIS A 423 0.84 18.30 -10.05
CA HIS A 423 -0.03 19.11 -10.89
C HIS A 423 -0.42 18.32 -12.13
N GLU A 424 -1.69 18.30 -12.45
CA GLU A 424 -2.22 17.74 -13.69
C GLU A 424 -3.16 18.77 -14.32
N LEU A 425 -2.95 19.08 -15.59
CA LEU A 425 -3.86 19.87 -16.39
C LEU A 425 -4.30 19.04 -17.58
N ARG A 426 -5.60 18.83 -17.76
CA ARG A 426 -6.15 18.05 -18.85
C ARG A 426 -7.34 18.72 -19.52
N ILE A 427 -7.51 18.41 -20.79
CA ILE A 427 -8.63 18.83 -21.61
C ILE A 427 -9.26 17.60 -22.24
N ALA A 428 -10.59 17.56 -22.30
CA ALA A 428 -11.37 16.50 -22.93
C ALA A 428 -12.39 17.09 -23.91
N SER A 429 -12.49 16.50 -25.09
CA SER A 429 -13.54 16.86 -26.05
C SER A 429 -14.89 16.26 -25.64
N PRO A 430 -16.03 16.81 -26.17
CA PRO A 430 -17.35 16.23 -25.94
C PRO A 430 -17.42 14.75 -26.30
N GLN A 431 -18.18 14.00 -25.51
CA GLN A 431 -18.29 12.54 -25.67
C GLN A 431 -19.17 12.11 -26.85
N ASP A 432 -20.04 12.98 -27.32
CA ASP A 432 -20.94 12.71 -28.44
C ASP A 432 -20.25 12.81 -29.81
N ASN A 433 -18.99 13.29 -29.84
CA ASN A 433 -18.24 13.37 -31.07
C ASN A 433 -17.75 11.98 -31.51
N ARG A 434 -17.78 11.73 -32.82
CA ARG A 434 -17.19 10.51 -33.42
C ARG A 434 -15.67 10.41 -33.16
N LEU A 435 -14.97 11.53 -33.13
CA LEU A 435 -13.58 11.64 -32.72
C LEU A 435 -13.50 12.37 -31.40
N ARG A 436 -12.95 11.70 -30.39
CA ARG A 436 -12.82 12.20 -29.02
C ARG A 436 -11.35 12.24 -28.59
N LEU A 437 -11.01 13.29 -27.86
CA LEU A 437 -9.66 13.53 -27.36
C LEU A 437 -9.68 13.70 -25.84
N VAL A 438 -8.73 13.10 -25.17
CA VAL A 438 -8.25 13.51 -23.82
C VAL A 438 -6.76 13.79 -23.96
N ALA A 439 -6.30 14.95 -23.51
CA ALA A 439 -4.89 15.29 -23.51
C ALA A 439 -4.52 16.09 -22.26
N GLY A 440 -3.28 15.99 -21.80
CA GLY A 440 -2.87 16.67 -20.59
C GLY A 440 -1.38 16.79 -20.39
N LEU A 441 -1.07 17.61 -19.38
CA LEU A 441 0.27 17.83 -18.86
C LEU A 441 0.31 17.35 -17.42
N PHE A 442 1.39 16.71 -17.04
CA PHE A 442 1.60 16.21 -15.69
C PHE A 442 2.98 16.61 -15.19
N TRP A 443 3.03 17.01 -13.92
CA TRP A 443 4.27 17.24 -13.21
C TRP A 443 4.13 16.79 -11.76
N GLN A 444 5.17 16.13 -11.25
CA GLN A 444 5.28 15.82 -9.84
C GLN A 444 6.72 15.88 -9.33
N GLN A 445 6.86 16.18 -8.05
CA GLN A 445 8.07 15.99 -7.28
C GLN A 445 7.74 15.27 -5.99
N GLN A 446 8.54 14.27 -5.66
CA GLN A 446 8.47 13.57 -4.39
C GLN A 446 9.86 13.59 -3.74
N GLU A 447 9.88 13.86 -2.44
CA GLU A 447 11.06 13.87 -1.59
C GLU A 447 10.88 12.82 -0.51
N HIS A 448 11.95 12.09 -0.22
CA HIS A 448 12.00 11.13 0.87
C HIS A 448 13.27 11.39 1.68
N GLN A 449 13.10 11.87 2.90
CA GLN A 449 14.14 11.99 3.90
C GLN A 449 14.21 10.67 4.66
N ILE A 450 15.37 10.01 4.62
CA ILE A 450 15.62 8.70 5.20
C ILE A 450 16.58 8.87 6.35
N HIS A 451 16.10 8.66 7.56
CA HIS A 451 16.93 8.62 8.76
C HIS A 451 16.72 7.27 9.46
N GLN A 452 17.80 6.47 9.59
CA GLN A 452 17.72 5.15 10.19
C GLN A 452 19.01 4.88 10.98
N ARG A 453 18.84 4.47 12.24
CA ARG A 453 19.92 4.12 13.15
C ARG A 453 19.76 2.69 13.63
N TYR A 454 20.81 1.90 13.48
CA TYR A 454 20.92 0.63 14.19
C TYR A 454 21.66 0.90 15.48
N ARG A 455 21.05 0.59 16.59
CA ARG A 455 21.51 0.98 17.91
C ARG A 455 21.82 -0.22 18.81
N ILE A 456 22.89 -0.06 19.58
CA ILE A 456 23.26 -0.93 20.71
C ILE A 456 23.50 -0.01 21.90
N ASN A 457 22.72 -0.15 22.96
CA ASN A 457 22.78 0.75 24.11
C ASN A 457 24.12 0.63 24.85
N GLY A 458 24.77 1.76 25.11
CA GLY A 458 26.05 1.83 25.81
C GLY A 458 27.26 1.58 24.91
N LEU A 459 27.10 1.52 23.58
CA LEU A 459 28.20 1.25 22.63
C LEU A 459 29.29 2.32 22.71
N ALA A 460 30.55 1.88 22.79
CA ALA A 460 31.70 2.76 22.85
C ALA A 460 31.76 3.76 21.70
N SER A 461 32.37 4.92 21.95
CA SER A 461 32.40 6.01 20.97
C SER A 461 33.21 5.72 19.72
N ASP A 462 34.22 4.83 19.81
CA ASP A 462 35.04 4.37 18.68
C ASP A 462 34.35 3.31 17.81
N LEU A 463 33.32 2.64 18.35
CA LEU A 463 32.46 1.72 17.64
C LEU A 463 31.19 2.42 17.07
N SER A 464 30.87 3.59 17.61
CA SER A 464 29.72 4.38 17.19
C SER A 464 30.06 5.27 16.00
N VAL A 465 29.12 5.42 15.07
CA VAL A 465 29.23 6.41 13.99
C VAL A 465 29.50 7.79 14.56
N SER A 466 30.49 8.48 14.03
CA SER A 466 30.96 9.78 14.53
C SER A 466 29.83 10.80 14.67
N GLY A 467 29.65 11.30 15.90
CA GLY A 467 28.56 12.22 16.26
C GLY A 467 27.20 11.56 16.59
N TRP A 468 27.13 10.21 16.53
CA TRP A 468 25.92 9.45 16.77
C TRP A 468 26.13 8.36 17.84
N PRO A 469 26.09 8.69 19.14
CA PRO A 469 26.28 7.71 20.22
C PRO A 469 25.35 6.50 20.08
N ASP A 470 25.81 5.33 20.54
CA ASP A 470 25.11 4.05 20.48
C ASP A 470 24.73 3.58 19.06
N THR A 471 25.28 4.18 18.02
CA THR A 471 24.86 3.90 16.63
C THR A 471 25.94 3.15 15.89
N ILE A 472 25.71 1.87 15.66
CA ILE A 472 26.64 1.03 14.88
C ILE A 472 26.52 1.29 13.38
N TRP A 473 25.29 1.55 12.90
CA TRP A 473 24.98 1.85 11.52
C TRP A 473 24.08 3.07 11.42
N LEU A 474 24.39 3.96 10.48
CA LEU A 474 23.58 5.14 10.16
C LEU A 474 23.23 5.17 8.68
N THR A 475 21.97 5.47 8.39
CA THR A 475 21.51 5.97 7.10
C THR A 475 20.96 7.37 7.31
N GLN A 476 21.56 8.36 6.64
CA GLN A 476 21.07 9.73 6.60
C GLN A 476 21.09 10.18 5.15
N GLN A 477 19.97 10.06 4.47
CA GLN A 477 19.89 10.30 3.04
C GLN A 477 18.64 11.10 2.66
N GLU A 478 18.76 11.92 1.61
CA GLU A 478 17.65 12.53 0.91
C GLU A 478 17.55 11.95 -0.50
N ARG A 479 16.37 11.43 -0.83
CA ARG A 479 16.01 11.00 -2.18
C ARG A 479 15.00 11.96 -2.77
N ARG A 480 15.20 12.33 -4.04
CA ARG A 480 14.28 13.19 -4.78
C ARG A 480 13.96 12.59 -6.13
N ASP A 481 12.66 12.37 -6.38
CA ASP A 481 12.13 11.87 -7.64
C ASP A 481 11.27 12.97 -8.30
N ARG A 482 11.49 13.21 -9.60
CA ARG A 482 10.68 14.12 -10.42
C ARG A 482 10.18 13.40 -11.66
N ASP A 483 8.94 13.67 -12.03
CA ASP A 483 8.31 13.16 -13.25
C ASP A 483 7.57 14.31 -13.93
N SER A 484 7.81 14.46 -15.24
CA SER A 484 7.13 15.43 -16.09
C SER A 484 6.69 14.71 -17.35
N ALA A 485 5.45 14.91 -17.78
CA ALA A 485 4.92 14.22 -18.94
C ALA A 485 3.88 15.05 -19.70
N VAL A 486 3.83 14.75 -21.00
CA VAL A 486 2.70 15.09 -21.89
C VAL A 486 2.02 13.78 -22.23
N PHE A 487 0.70 13.72 -22.12
CA PHE A 487 -0.06 12.52 -22.44
C PHE A 487 -1.34 12.84 -23.22
N GLY A 488 -1.83 11.85 -23.94
CA GLY A 488 -3.11 11.97 -24.62
C GLY A 488 -3.65 10.64 -25.11
N GLN A 489 -4.94 10.62 -25.35
CA GLN A 489 -5.68 9.50 -25.92
C GLN A 489 -6.69 10.02 -26.93
N LEU A 490 -6.71 9.41 -28.12
CA LEU A 490 -7.71 9.60 -29.13
C LEU A 490 -8.63 8.38 -29.16
N SER A 491 -9.94 8.61 -29.20
CA SER A 491 -10.97 7.59 -29.40
C SER A 491 -11.74 7.92 -30.68
N PHE A 492 -11.93 6.94 -31.54
CA PHE A 492 -12.58 7.10 -32.84
C PHE A 492 -13.63 5.99 -33.05
N ASP A 493 -14.89 6.38 -33.24
CA ASP A 493 -15.95 5.45 -33.64
C ASP A 493 -15.82 5.18 -35.14
N LEU A 494 -15.16 4.07 -35.49
CA LEU A 494 -15.02 3.64 -36.87
C LEU A 494 -16.40 3.37 -37.50
N THR A 495 -17.26 2.70 -36.71
CA THR A 495 -18.68 2.49 -36.95
C THR A 495 -19.46 2.65 -35.66
N ASP A 496 -20.77 2.59 -35.65
CA ASP A 496 -21.60 2.61 -34.43
C ASP A 496 -21.25 1.46 -33.45
N ARG A 497 -20.63 0.38 -33.97
CA ARG A 497 -20.28 -0.82 -33.23
C ARG A 497 -18.80 -1.00 -32.97
N ILE A 498 -17.93 -0.31 -33.71
CA ILE A 498 -16.47 -0.47 -33.60
C ILE A 498 -15.85 0.85 -33.18
N GLU A 499 -15.19 0.84 -32.06
CA GLU A 499 -14.43 1.96 -31.51
C GLU A 499 -12.94 1.60 -31.45
N LEU A 500 -12.08 2.53 -31.88
CA LEU A 500 -10.63 2.43 -31.80
C LEU A 500 -10.09 3.51 -30.87
N ASN A 501 -9.17 3.11 -29.99
CA ASN A 501 -8.50 4.04 -29.09
C ASN A 501 -6.97 3.93 -29.28
N ALA A 502 -6.29 5.08 -29.34
CA ALA A 502 -4.84 5.18 -29.37
C ALA A 502 -4.37 6.21 -28.34
N GLY A 503 -3.48 5.82 -27.46
CA GLY A 503 -2.95 6.69 -26.43
C GLY A 503 -1.42 6.66 -26.38
N GLY A 504 -0.85 7.75 -25.88
CA GLY A 504 0.59 7.88 -25.67
C GLY A 504 0.91 8.81 -24.49
N ARG A 505 2.04 8.55 -23.85
CA ARG A 505 2.65 9.41 -22.83
C ARG A 505 4.13 9.50 -23.08
N TRP A 506 4.62 10.72 -23.24
CA TRP A 506 6.04 11.05 -23.30
C TRP A 506 6.44 11.65 -21.97
N PHE A 507 7.45 11.09 -21.34
CA PHE A 507 7.84 11.47 -20.00
C PHE A 507 9.35 11.66 -19.85
N THR A 508 9.71 12.45 -18.84
CA THR A 508 11.08 12.58 -18.34
C THR A 508 11.04 12.39 -16.84
N THR A 509 11.81 11.41 -16.35
CA THR A 509 12.01 11.15 -14.93
C THR A 509 13.43 11.50 -14.50
N ARG A 510 13.58 11.94 -13.25
CA ARG A 510 14.87 12.18 -12.61
C ARG A 510 14.81 11.63 -11.20
N ASN A 511 15.84 10.87 -10.82
CA ASN A 511 16.03 10.42 -9.45
C ASN A 511 17.40 10.90 -8.96
N ASN A 512 17.45 11.50 -7.77
CA ASN A 512 18.68 11.92 -7.10
C ASN A 512 18.68 11.32 -5.69
N LEU A 513 19.85 10.86 -5.26
CA LEU A 513 20.10 10.37 -3.90
C LEU A 513 21.39 10.97 -3.37
N LYS A 514 21.31 11.58 -2.18
CA LYS A 514 22.44 12.21 -1.50
C LYS A 514 22.45 11.86 -0.03
N GLY A 515 23.66 11.65 0.54
CA GLY A 515 23.84 11.49 1.97
C GLY A 515 24.83 10.42 2.39
N TYR A 516 24.61 9.89 3.58
CA TYR A 516 25.47 8.91 4.26
C TYR A 516 24.75 7.56 4.40
N PHE A 517 25.54 6.47 4.27
CA PHE A 517 25.05 5.11 4.45
C PHE A 517 26.18 4.21 4.91
N GLY A 518 26.12 3.66 6.12
CA GLY A 518 27.10 2.70 6.57
C GLY A 518 27.50 2.74 8.04
N PHE A 519 28.52 1.98 8.35
CA PHE A 519 29.09 1.77 9.68
C PHE A 519 30.03 2.89 10.13
N ALA A 520 30.35 2.89 11.43
CA ALA A 520 31.54 3.53 11.99
C ALA A 520 32.83 2.92 11.42
N ASN A 521 33.93 3.64 11.50
CA ASN A 521 35.20 3.18 10.94
C ASN A 521 35.75 1.90 11.62
N GLY A 522 35.55 1.74 12.91
CA GLY A 522 36.01 0.56 13.68
C GLY A 522 35.29 -0.75 13.27
N TYR A 523 34.13 -0.63 12.66
CA TYR A 523 33.28 -1.77 12.24
C TYR A 523 33.19 -1.97 10.72
N SER A 524 33.79 -1.13 9.95
CA SER A 524 33.57 -1.10 8.54
C SER A 524 34.17 -2.30 7.82
N SER A 525 33.36 -3.29 7.51
CA SER A 525 33.72 -4.32 6.52
C SER A 525 34.11 -3.69 5.18
N GLY A 526 33.64 -2.46 4.90
CA GLY A 526 34.04 -1.68 3.75
C GLY A 526 35.52 -1.25 3.75
N SER A 527 36.21 -1.25 4.88
CA SER A 527 37.64 -0.86 4.94
C SER A 527 38.56 -1.83 4.21
N SER A 528 38.19 -3.10 4.10
CA SER A 528 38.91 -4.13 3.32
C SER A 528 38.62 -4.10 1.82
N LEU A 529 37.57 -3.37 1.39
CA LEU A 529 37.19 -3.25 -0.02
C LEU A 529 38.09 -2.24 -0.76
N PRO A 530 38.17 -2.33 -2.10
CA PRO A 530 38.78 -1.28 -2.91
C PRO A 530 38.15 0.08 -2.56
N PRO A 531 38.90 1.20 -2.64
CA PRO A 531 38.41 2.52 -2.26
C PRO A 531 37.07 2.92 -2.92
N VAL A 532 36.83 2.50 -4.17
CA VAL A 532 35.61 2.78 -4.94
C VAL A 532 34.38 2.05 -4.40
N ASP A 533 34.56 0.97 -3.65
CA ASP A 533 33.50 0.12 -3.10
C ASP A 533 33.27 0.35 -1.61
N ARG A 534 34.02 1.28 -1.00
CA ARG A 534 33.89 1.60 0.42
C ARG A 534 32.66 2.46 0.70
N TYR A 535 32.01 2.21 1.82
CA TYR A 535 30.82 2.94 2.32
C TYR A 535 31.00 3.26 3.81
N GLY A 536 30.08 4.01 4.41
CA GLY A 536 30.20 4.47 5.79
C GLY A 536 31.42 5.35 6.00
N GLU A 537 32.00 5.35 7.19
CA GLU A 537 33.21 6.14 7.49
C GLU A 537 34.43 5.71 6.68
N ALA A 538 34.55 4.43 6.31
CA ALA A 538 35.62 4.00 5.40
C ALA A 538 35.47 4.64 4.01
N GLY A 539 34.24 4.87 3.56
CA GLY A 539 33.94 5.64 2.35
C GLY A 539 34.31 7.12 2.50
N CYS A 540 34.05 7.73 3.68
CA CYS A 540 34.49 9.08 3.98
C CYS A 540 36.00 9.23 3.89
N TYR A 541 36.78 8.30 4.50
CA TYR A 541 38.24 8.28 4.39
C TYR A 541 38.70 8.10 2.94
N ALA A 542 38.07 7.22 2.20
CA ALA A 542 38.44 6.99 0.79
C ALA A 542 38.19 8.21 -0.10
N GLN A 543 37.10 8.96 0.15
CA GLN A 543 36.70 10.11 -0.67
C GLN A 543 37.34 11.43 -0.24
N TYR A 544 37.51 11.67 1.05
CA TYR A 544 37.91 12.96 1.62
C TYR A 544 39.27 12.94 2.34
N GLY A 545 39.85 11.75 2.58
CA GLY A 545 41.04 11.59 3.42
C GLY A 545 40.74 11.87 4.89
N ALA A 546 41.54 12.70 5.54
CA ALA A 546 41.43 12.98 6.98
C ALA A 546 40.06 13.52 7.39
N LYS A 547 39.59 13.14 8.57
CA LYS A 547 38.28 13.48 9.12
C LYS A 547 37.97 14.99 9.12
N ALA A 548 38.98 15.83 9.24
CA ALA A 548 38.86 17.29 9.18
C ALA A 548 38.35 17.81 7.82
N ASN A 549 38.48 17.01 6.76
CA ASN A 549 38.06 17.36 5.40
C ASN A 549 36.66 16.81 5.05
N TRP A 550 36.02 16.09 5.96
CA TRP A 550 34.73 15.47 5.69
C TRP A 550 33.63 16.52 5.50
N VAL A 551 32.82 16.33 4.48
CA VAL A 551 31.66 17.20 4.18
C VAL A 551 30.43 16.57 4.82
N SER A 552 30.02 17.08 5.96
CA SER A 552 28.88 16.59 6.73
C SER A 552 27.56 16.80 5.96
N PHE A 553 26.60 15.90 6.18
CA PHE A 553 25.24 15.98 5.63
C PHE A 553 24.22 15.74 6.74
N GLU A 554 23.45 16.77 7.12
CA GLU A 554 22.41 16.70 8.16
C GLU A 554 22.86 15.99 9.45
N GLY A 555 24.08 16.27 9.90
CA GLY A 555 24.68 15.69 11.07
C GLY A 555 25.39 14.35 10.85
N ALA A 556 25.25 13.72 9.70
CA ALA A 556 26.04 12.53 9.34
C ALA A 556 27.51 12.90 9.06
N PRO A 557 28.46 11.96 9.27
CA PRO A 557 29.89 12.24 9.16
C PRO A 557 30.30 12.85 7.84
N CYS A 558 29.83 12.28 6.72
CA CYS A 558 30.14 12.81 5.39
C CYS A 558 29.08 12.42 4.36
N VAL A 559 29.21 12.92 3.13
CA VAL A 559 28.45 12.50 1.95
C VAL A 559 29.18 11.35 1.27
N VAL A 560 28.67 10.12 1.35
CA VAL A 560 29.23 8.95 0.63
C VAL A 560 28.47 8.65 -0.68
N VAL A 561 27.31 9.24 -0.87
CA VAL A 561 26.55 9.17 -2.11
C VAL A 561 26.01 10.55 -2.49
N ASP A 562 26.24 10.96 -3.74
CA ASP A 562 25.63 12.13 -4.38
C ASP A 562 25.52 11.81 -5.87
N LYS A 563 24.47 11.09 -6.23
CA LYS A 563 24.28 10.52 -7.57
C LYS A 563 22.88 10.80 -8.08
N GLY A 564 22.76 10.84 -9.40
CA GLY A 564 21.48 11.02 -10.05
C GLY A 564 21.40 10.29 -11.39
N VAL A 565 20.18 9.94 -11.75
CA VAL A 565 19.83 9.40 -13.07
C VAL A 565 18.70 10.20 -13.69
N LYS A 566 18.74 10.35 -15.00
CA LYS A 566 17.70 10.98 -15.81
C LYS A 566 17.35 10.05 -16.95
N GLN A 567 16.06 9.87 -17.20
CA GLN A 567 15.55 9.09 -18.31
C GLN A 567 14.40 9.83 -18.99
N SER A 568 14.34 9.74 -20.31
CA SER A 568 13.19 10.18 -21.11
C SER A 568 12.78 9.01 -21.99
N ASP A 569 11.49 8.73 -22.06
CA ASP A 569 10.93 7.60 -22.80
C ASP A 569 9.45 7.84 -23.09
N ALA A 570 8.78 6.85 -23.69
CA ALA A 570 7.36 6.91 -23.99
C ALA A 570 6.68 5.56 -23.70
N THR A 571 5.39 5.63 -23.36
CA THR A 571 4.50 4.46 -23.30
C THR A 571 3.29 4.68 -24.17
N TYR A 572 2.77 3.58 -24.73
CA TYR A 572 1.66 3.63 -25.68
C TYR A 572 0.55 2.67 -25.28
N ARG A 573 -0.64 2.93 -25.80
CA ARG A 573 -1.81 2.07 -25.68
C ARG A 573 -2.59 2.09 -27.00
N LEU A 574 -3.01 0.90 -27.44
CA LEU A 574 -3.94 0.70 -28.54
C LEU A 574 -5.07 -0.19 -28.04
N ASN A 575 -6.30 0.15 -28.39
CA ASN A 575 -7.46 -0.64 -28.05
C ASN A 575 -8.45 -0.64 -29.22
N ALA A 576 -9.07 -1.78 -29.44
CA ALA A 576 -10.19 -1.94 -30.36
C ALA A 576 -11.33 -2.55 -29.60
N THR A 577 -12.52 -1.95 -29.69
CA THR A 577 -13.74 -2.39 -29.02
C THR A 577 -14.79 -2.70 -30.07
N TRP A 578 -15.43 -3.88 -29.95
CA TRP A 578 -16.59 -4.27 -30.72
C TRP A 578 -17.82 -4.35 -29.80
N LYS A 579 -18.77 -3.44 -30.00
CA LYS A 579 -20.08 -3.41 -29.35
C LYS A 579 -20.98 -4.39 -30.10
N ILE A 580 -21.18 -5.59 -29.58
CA ILE A 580 -22.03 -6.63 -30.18
C ILE A 580 -23.48 -6.15 -30.16
N ASP A 581 -23.89 -5.62 -29.00
CA ASP A 581 -25.17 -4.94 -28.78
C ASP A 581 -24.98 -3.91 -27.62
N ASP A 582 -26.07 -3.29 -27.16
CA ASP A 582 -26.03 -2.26 -26.11
C ASP A 582 -25.61 -2.80 -24.73
N LYS A 583 -25.64 -4.13 -24.56
CA LYS A 583 -25.37 -4.85 -23.30
C LYS A 583 -24.13 -5.71 -23.33
N LYS A 584 -23.50 -5.85 -24.51
CA LYS A 584 -22.35 -6.75 -24.68
C LYS A 584 -21.29 -6.12 -25.57
N LEU A 585 -20.07 -6.13 -25.09
CA LEU A 585 -18.90 -5.74 -25.86
C LEU A 585 -17.74 -6.71 -25.62
N VAL A 586 -16.87 -6.81 -26.60
CA VAL A 586 -15.54 -7.41 -26.49
C VAL A 586 -14.51 -6.39 -26.91
N TYR A 587 -13.31 -6.49 -26.35
CA TYR A 587 -12.24 -5.58 -26.68
C TYR A 587 -10.88 -6.29 -26.72
N ALA A 588 -9.96 -5.74 -27.49
CA ALA A 588 -8.56 -6.13 -27.49
C ALA A 588 -7.70 -4.92 -27.18
N THR A 589 -6.76 -5.07 -26.26
CA THR A 589 -5.85 -4.00 -25.82
C THR A 589 -4.41 -4.45 -25.90
N TRP A 590 -3.57 -3.58 -26.48
CA TRP A 590 -2.13 -3.57 -26.28
C TRP A 590 -1.76 -2.33 -25.48
N SER A 591 -1.04 -2.50 -24.35
CA SER A 591 -0.69 -1.38 -23.48
C SER A 591 0.66 -1.57 -22.81
N GLN A 592 1.30 -0.46 -22.46
CA GLN A 592 2.59 -0.43 -21.79
C GLN A 592 2.51 0.35 -20.48
N GLY A 593 3.27 -0.13 -19.49
CA GLY A 593 3.52 0.55 -18.23
C GLY A 593 4.99 0.51 -17.88
N TYR A 594 5.42 1.40 -16.99
CA TYR A 594 6.83 1.50 -16.60
C TYR A 594 6.99 1.90 -15.14
N ARG A 595 8.17 1.56 -14.59
CA ARG A 595 8.70 2.17 -13.36
C ARG A 595 10.03 2.84 -13.66
N PRO A 596 10.30 4.04 -13.12
CA PRO A 596 11.57 4.71 -13.30
C PRO A 596 12.72 3.94 -12.66
N GLY A 597 13.91 4.09 -13.23
CA GLY A 597 15.16 3.70 -12.61
C GLY A 597 15.53 4.62 -11.45
N GLY A 598 16.58 4.26 -10.71
CA GLY A 598 17.04 5.04 -9.57
C GLY A 598 18.42 4.64 -9.06
N ILE A 599 18.80 5.26 -7.95
CA ILE A 599 20.08 5.04 -7.28
C ILE A 599 19.88 4.10 -6.11
N ASN A 600 20.75 3.11 -5.97
CA ASN A 600 20.84 2.26 -4.78
C ASN A 600 21.30 3.08 -3.56
N ARG A 601 20.75 2.78 -2.38
CA ARG A 601 21.13 3.46 -1.11
C ARG A 601 22.63 3.34 -0.81
N ARG A 602 23.21 2.15 -1.04
CA ARG A 602 24.64 1.95 -1.08
C ARG A 602 25.17 2.51 -2.39
N GLY A 603 25.76 3.70 -2.33
CA GLY A 603 26.20 4.44 -3.53
C GLY A 603 27.29 3.75 -4.35
N THR A 604 27.90 2.69 -3.86
CA THR A 604 28.89 1.85 -4.59
C THR A 604 28.22 0.87 -5.55
N LEU A 605 26.92 0.58 -5.36
CA LEU A 605 26.17 -0.20 -6.33
C LEU A 605 25.82 0.62 -7.57
N PRO A 606 25.74 -0.01 -8.76
CA PRO A 606 25.28 0.68 -9.96
C PRO A 606 23.82 1.15 -9.81
N PRO A 607 23.43 2.22 -10.51
CA PRO A 607 22.02 2.57 -10.66
C PRO A 607 21.22 1.40 -11.26
N TYR A 608 19.98 1.25 -10.82
CA TYR A 608 19.03 0.35 -11.48
C TYR A 608 18.27 1.11 -12.58
N VAL A 609 18.02 0.42 -13.70
CA VAL A 609 17.34 1.01 -14.85
C VAL A 609 15.82 0.86 -14.75
N SER A 610 15.08 1.64 -15.55
CA SER A 610 13.63 1.50 -15.68
C SER A 610 13.25 0.12 -16.18
N ASP A 611 12.12 -0.35 -15.73
CA ASP A 611 11.50 -1.58 -16.18
C ASP A 611 10.16 -1.30 -16.89
N PHE A 612 9.84 -2.13 -17.88
CA PHE A 612 8.67 -1.97 -18.73
C PHE A 612 7.81 -3.23 -18.75
N LEU A 613 6.51 -3.02 -18.62
CA LEU A 613 5.50 -4.06 -18.72
C LEU A 613 4.68 -3.83 -19.99
N THR A 614 4.64 -4.85 -20.86
CA THR A 614 3.80 -4.84 -22.07
C THR A 614 2.69 -5.87 -21.92
N ASN A 615 1.45 -5.43 -22.05
CA ASN A 615 0.24 -6.23 -21.91
C ASN A 615 -0.46 -6.42 -23.26
N TYR A 616 -0.91 -7.63 -23.50
CA TYR A 616 -1.81 -8.06 -24.58
C TYR A 616 -3.05 -8.64 -23.91
N GLU A 617 -4.20 -8.04 -24.12
CA GLU A 617 -5.44 -8.39 -23.43
C GLU A 617 -6.60 -8.54 -24.39
N LEU A 618 -7.42 -9.56 -24.17
CA LEU A 618 -8.72 -9.77 -24.79
C LEU A 618 -9.76 -9.84 -23.66
N GLY A 619 -10.69 -8.91 -23.64
CA GLY A 619 -11.69 -8.85 -22.57
C GLY A 619 -13.10 -8.74 -23.10
N TRP A 620 -14.06 -8.95 -22.21
CA TRP A 620 -15.50 -8.83 -22.47
C TRP A 620 -16.20 -8.15 -21.31
N LYS A 621 -17.27 -7.44 -21.66
CA LYS A 621 -18.26 -6.89 -20.72
C LYS A 621 -19.64 -7.27 -21.19
N THR A 622 -20.40 -7.95 -20.32
CA THR A 622 -21.70 -8.50 -20.73
C THR A 622 -22.73 -8.37 -19.63
N SER A 623 -23.94 -8.00 -20.02
CA SER A 623 -25.12 -8.02 -19.17
C SER A 623 -26.18 -8.95 -19.79
N TRP A 624 -26.84 -9.73 -18.96
CA TRP A 624 -27.77 -10.81 -19.32
C TRP A 624 -29.05 -10.73 -18.51
N ALA A 625 -30.06 -11.47 -18.94
CA ALA A 625 -31.33 -11.68 -18.24
C ALA A 625 -32.00 -10.36 -17.79
N GLY A 626 -32.06 -9.35 -18.67
CA GLY A 626 -32.68 -8.06 -18.35
C GLY A 626 -31.90 -7.24 -17.33
N ASP A 627 -30.55 -7.30 -17.35
CA ASP A 627 -29.60 -6.63 -16.44
C ASP A 627 -29.60 -7.17 -14.99
N THR A 628 -30.04 -8.41 -14.80
CA THR A 628 -29.95 -9.06 -13.49
C THR A 628 -28.64 -9.80 -13.31
N LEU A 629 -27.89 -10.07 -14.39
CA LEU A 629 -26.61 -10.75 -14.38
C LEU A 629 -25.59 -9.98 -15.20
N ILE A 630 -24.53 -9.51 -14.55
CA ILE A 630 -23.34 -8.92 -15.15
C ILE A 630 -22.20 -9.93 -15.06
N PHE A 631 -21.55 -10.21 -16.21
CA PHE A 631 -20.40 -11.10 -16.28
C PHE A 631 -19.31 -10.49 -17.16
N ASN A 632 -18.20 -10.11 -16.56
CA ASN A 632 -17.07 -9.51 -17.22
C ASN A 632 -15.83 -10.38 -17.05
N GLY A 633 -14.84 -10.19 -17.92
CA GLY A 633 -13.56 -10.87 -17.76
C GLY A 633 -12.53 -10.43 -18.80
N ALA A 634 -11.30 -10.89 -18.58
CA ALA A 634 -10.17 -10.65 -19.46
C ALA A 634 -9.18 -11.81 -19.43
N LEU A 635 -8.71 -12.19 -20.62
CA LEU A 635 -7.53 -13.03 -20.84
C LEU A 635 -6.38 -12.12 -21.18
N PHE A 636 -5.22 -12.34 -20.59
CA PHE A 636 -4.08 -11.47 -20.86
C PHE A 636 -2.74 -12.21 -20.83
N ARG A 637 -1.77 -11.59 -21.49
CA ARG A 637 -0.34 -11.90 -21.40
C ARG A 637 0.43 -10.62 -21.13
N GLU A 638 1.21 -10.61 -20.07
CA GLU A 638 2.12 -9.53 -19.73
C GLU A 638 3.58 -10.00 -19.89
N ASN A 639 4.37 -9.21 -20.61
CA ASN A 639 5.81 -9.39 -20.73
C ASN A 639 6.51 -8.28 -19.95
N TRP A 640 7.26 -8.66 -18.91
CA TRP A 640 7.95 -7.73 -18.03
C TRP A 640 9.45 -7.79 -18.29
N LYS A 641 10.00 -6.68 -18.75
CA LYS A 641 11.38 -6.55 -19.18
C LYS A 641 12.19 -5.73 -18.18
N ASP A 642 13.43 -6.17 -17.91
CA ASP A 642 14.40 -5.52 -17.03
C ASP A 642 13.83 -5.24 -15.63
N PHE A 643 12.98 -6.13 -15.11
CA PHE A 643 12.22 -5.84 -13.90
C PHE A 643 13.13 -5.62 -12.68
N GLN A 644 12.80 -4.57 -11.91
CA GLN A 644 13.51 -4.21 -10.70
C GLN A 644 13.14 -5.19 -9.59
N PHE A 645 14.12 -5.89 -9.07
CA PHE A 645 13.99 -6.81 -7.95
C PHE A 645 14.72 -6.24 -6.74
N SER A 646 13.98 -5.96 -5.66
CA SER A 646 14.51 -5.48 -4.39
C SER A 646 14.60 -6.65 -3.41
N TYR A 647 15.74 -6.85 -2.79
CA TYR A 647 15.99 -7.96 -1.89
C TYR A 647 17.09 -7.66 -0.87
N LEU A 648 17.12 -8.43 0.21
CA LEU A 648 18.22 -8.45 1.15
C LEU A 648 19.37 -9.26 0.54
N GLY A 649 20.52 -8.60 0.31
CA GLY A 649 21.72 -9.25 -0.18
C GLY A 649 22.36 -10.17 0.87
N GLN A 650 23.25 -11.05 0.44
CA GLN A 650 23.97 -11.97 1.35
C GLN A 650 24.82 -11.26 2.41
N ASN A 651 25.19 -10.02 2.13
CA ASN A 651 25.91 -9.15 3.07
C ASN A 651 24.98 -8.43 4.08
N GLY A 652 23.71 -8.80 4.16
CA GLY A 652 22.72 -8.18 5.05
C GLY A 652 22.25 -6.79 4.62
N LEU A 653 22.59 -6.32 3.43
CA LEU A 653 22.22 -5.00 2.91
C LEU A 653 21.21 -5.12 1.77
N THR A 654 20.24 -4.21 1.77
CA THR A 654 19.25 -4.13 0.68
C THR A 654 19.89 -3.71 -0.63
N GLU A 655 19.56 -4.44 -1.68
CA GLU A 655 19.98 -4.18 -3.05
C GLU A 655 18.77 -4.16 -3.98
N ILE A 656 18.83 -3.27 -4.97
CA ILE A 656 17.89 -3.28 -6.09
C ILE A 656 18.70 -3.63 -7.34
N ARG A 657 18.32 -4.72 -7.99
CA ARG A 657 18.92 -5.15 -9.25
C ARG A 657 17.85 -5.41 -10.29
N ASN A 658 18.17 -5.10 -11.54
CA ASN A 658 17.30 -5.51 -12.63
C ASN A 658 17.47 -7.00 -12.88
N ALA A 659 16.37 -7.73 -12.96
CA ALA A 659 16.31 -9.07 -13.50
C ALA A 659 15.87 -8.99 -14.98
N ASN A 660 16.24 -9.97 -15.81
CA ASN A 660 16.09 -9.83 -17.26
C ASN A 660 14.61 -9.78 -17.68
N GLN A 661 13.88 -10.88 -17.56
CA GLN A 661 12.53 -10.99 -18.11
C GLN A 661 11.65 -11.92 -17.27
N ALA A 662 10.38 -11.53 -17.16
CA ALA A 662 9.32 -12.37 -16.66
C ALA A 662 8.11 -12.32 -17.60
N LYS A 663 7.27 -13.34 -17.52
CA LYS A 663 6.02 -13.46 -18.27
C LYS A 663 4.90 -13.84 -17.32
N ILE A 664 3.74 -13.23 -17.49
CA ILE A 664 2.53 -13.53 -16.75
C ILE A 664 1.42 -13.81 -17.75
N ASP A 665 0.91 -15.02 -17.77
CA ASP A 665 -0.34 -15.37 -18.46
C ASP A 665 -1.45 -15.41 -17.42
N GLY A 666 -2.64 -14.89 -17.73
CA GLY A 666 -3.71 -14.82 -16.75
C GLY A 666 -5.11 -14.73 -17.32
N LEU A 667 -6.06 -15.03 -16.43
CA LEU A 667 -7.50 -14.91 -16.63
C LEU A 667 -8.10 -14.26 -15.39
N GLU A 668 -8.89 -13.23 -15.61
CA GLU A 668 -9.69 -12.56 -14.57
C GLU A 668 -11.15 -12.55 -14.96
N MET A 669 -12.03 -12.74 -13.98
CA MET A 669 -13.48 -12.68 -14.17
C MET A 669 -14.15 -12.06 -12.96
N ASP A 670 -15.22 -11.32 -13.19
CA ASP A 670 -16.14 -10.83 -12.17
C ASP A 670 -17.59 -11.07 -12.57
N LEU A 671 -18.40 -11.37 -11.56
CA LEU A 671 -19.81 -11.66 -11.70
C LEU A 671 -20.59 -10.90 -10.63
N THR A 672 -21.62 -10.20 -11.05
CA THR A 672 -22.65 -9.66 -10.16
C THR A 672 -24.01 -10.19 -10.61
N TRP A 673 -24.72 -10.86 -9.71
CA TRP A 673 -25.98 -11.52 -10.04
C TRP A 673 -27.05 -11.22 -8.99
N ALA A 674 -28.11 -10.56 -9.40
CA ALA A 674 -29.36 -10.49 -8.66
C ALA A 674 -30.17 -11.76 -8.95
N ALA A 675 -29.80 -12.86 -8.27
CA ALA A 675 -30.36 -14.20 -8.52
C ALA A 675 -31.87 -14.27 -8.26
N THR A 676 -32.33 -13.52 -7.24
CA THR A 676 -33.74 -13.26 -6.98
C THR A 676 -33.90 -11.82 -6.50
N TYR A 677 -35.10 -11.37 -6.27
CA TYR A 677 -35.38 -10.06 -5.69
C TYR A 677 -34.63 -9.86 -4.34
N ASN A 678 -34.49 -10.94 -3.58
CA ASN A 678 -33.92 -10.96 -2.25
C ASN A 678 -32.43 -11.39 -2.19
N LEU A 679 -31.93 -12.11 -3.22
CA LEU A 679 -30.59 -12.70 -3.21
C LEU A 679 -29.69 -12.04 -4.24
N GLN A 680 -28.63 -11.40 -3.76
CA GLN A 680 -27.54 -10.87 -4.58
C GLN A 680 -26.25 -11.67 -4.35
N ILE A 681 -25.58 -12.03 -5.42
CA ILE A 681 -24.31 -12.74 -5.44
C ILE A 681 -23.28 -11.91 -6.18
N ASN A 682 -22.11 -11.69 -5.56
CA ASN A 682 -20.95 -11.08 -6.19
C ASN A 682 -19.80 -12.08 -6.11
N ALA A 683 -19.13 -12.34 -7.22
CA ALA A 683 -17.98 -13.24 -7.27
C ALA A 683 -16.86 -12.63 -8.11
N GLY A 684 -15.63 -12.87 -7.68
CA GLY A 684 -14.43 -12.49 -8.40
C GLY A 684 -13.47 -13.66 -8.46
N PHE A 685 -12.76 -13.78 -9.57
CA PHE A 685 -11.85 -14.89 -9.84
C PHE A 685 -10.61 -14.36 -10.57
N ALA A 686 -9.43 -14.86 -10.21
CA ALA A 686 -8.19 -14.60 -10.91
C ALA A 686 -7.30 -15.85 -10.93
N TRP A 687 -6.74 -16.14 -12.09
CA TRP A 687 -5.73 -17.18 -12.27
C TRP A 687 -4.53 -16.61 -13.01
N TYR A 688 -3.31 -16.88 -12.51
CA TYR A 688 -2.06 -16.35 -13.05
C TYR A 688 -0.97 -17.43 -13.13
N ASP A 689 -0.13 -17.33 -14.14
CA ASP A 689 1.12 -18.09 -14.26
C ASP A 689 2.32 -17.13 -14.39
N PRO A 690 2.71 -16.42 -13.30
CA PRO A 690 3.81 -15.49 -13.31
C PRO A 690 5.13 -16.22 -13.14
N LYS A 691 6.06 -16.13 -14.13
CA LYS A 691 7.35 -16.82 -14.08
C LYS A 691 8.48 -16.09 -14.78
N LEU A 692 9.70 -16.32 -14.32
CA LEU A 692 10.91 -15.92 -15.00
C LEU A 692 11.01 -16.61 -16.36
N THR A 693 11.47 -15.88 -17.37
CA THR A 693 11.78 -16.44 -18.70
C THR A 693 13.29 -16.57 -18.96
N ALA A 694 14.10 -16.03 -18.06
CA ALA A 694 15.56 -16.16 -18.06
C ALA A 694 16.06 -16.37 -16.61
N ASN A 695 17.28 -16.89 -16.45
CA ASN A 695 17.89 -17.02 -15.13
C ASN A 695 18.18 -15.66 -14.51
N PHE A 696 18.11 -15.59 -13.20
CA PHE A 696 18.58 -14.47 -12.37
C PHE A 696 19.87 -14.89 -11.67
N CYS A 697 21.00 -14.31 -12.09
CA CYS A 697 22.32 -14.60 -11.50
C CYS A 697 22.63 -13.69 -10.30
N GLY A 698 22.04 -12.49 -10.21
CA GLY A 698 22.26 -11.52 -9.13
C GLY A 698 23.36 -10.50 -9.42
N TRP A 699 23.97 -10.49 -10.61
CA TRP A 699 24.96 -9.50 -11.02
C TRP A 699 24.74 -9.02 -12.46
N LEU A 700 25.45 -7.96 -12.84
CA LEU A 700 25.37 -7.34 -14.16
C LEU A 700 26.57 -7.75 -15.03
N LYS A 701 26.35 -7.79 -16.33
CA LYS A 701 27.39 -7.85 -17.36
C LYS A 701 28.20 -6.54 -17.40
N PRO A 702 29.35 -6.51 -18.05
CA PRO A 702 30.11 -5.28 -18.28
C PRO A 702 29.32 -4.19 -19.03
N ASP A 703 28.32 -4.57 -19.84
CA ASP A 703 27.44 -3.64 -20.57
C ASP A 703 26.29 -3.09 -19.70
N GLY A 704 26.27 -3.45 -18.40
CA GLY A 704 25.24 -3.01 -17.43
C GLY A 704 23.93 -3.79 -17.49
N LYS A 705 23.80 -4.80 -18.35
CA LYS A 705 22.61 -5.65 -18.42
C LYS A 705 22.67 -6.80 -17.40
N PRO A 706 21.52 -7.32 -16.98
CA PRO A 706 21.48 -8.50 -16.10
C PRO A 706 22.18 -9.71 -16.72
N GLU A 707 23.03 -10.38 -15.93
CA GLU A 707 23.61 -11.66 -16.35
C GLU A 707 22.57 -12.77 -16.23
N THR A 708 22.52 -13.65 -17.22
CA THR A 708 21.59 -14.79 -17.31
C THR A 708 22.29 -16.14 -17.43
N VAL A 709 23.61 -16.13 -17.60
CA VAL A 709 24.45 -17.32 -17.68
C VAL A 709 25.31 -17.40 -16.43
N CYS A 710 24.99 -18.31 -15.53
CA CYS A 710 25.62 -18.47 -14.22
C CYS A 710 26.14 -19.92 -14.04
N PRO A 711 27.22 -20.31 -14.73
CA PRO A 711 27.72 -21.67 -14.62
C PRO A 711 28.29 -21.95 -13.23
N ALA A 712 27.89 -23.07 -12.63
CA ALA A 712 28.46 -23.50 -11.35
C ALA A 712 29.98 -23.72 -11.44
N GLY A 713 30.68 -23.33 -10.38
CA GLY A 713 32.13 -23.44 -10.30
C GLY A 713 32.90 -22.28 -10.93
N THR A 714 32.24 -21.29 -11.56
CA THR A 714 32.88 -20.04 -12.01
C THR A 714 32.89 -19.00 -10.88
N LEU A 715 33.62 -17.91 -11.06
CA LEU A 715 33.57 -16.78 -10.12
C LEU A 715 32.65 -15.68 -10.64
N ASP A 716 31.89 -15.09 -9.74
CA ASP A 716 31.13 -13.88 -10.02
C ASP A 716 32.07 -12.66 -10.11
N PRO A 717 31.60 -11.47 -10.54
CA PRO A 717 32.43 -10.26 -10.57
C PRO A 717 33.01 -9.83 -9.21
N ASN A 718 32.49 -10.35 -8.08
CA ASN A 718 32.97 -10.09 -6.75
C ASN A 718 33.96 -11.16 -6.24
N GLY A 719 34.26 -12.16 -7.08
CA GLY A 719 35.20 -13.26 -6.77
C GLY A 719 34.56 -14.42 -5.97
N ASN A 720 33.24 -14.47 -5.82
CA ASN A 720 32.57 -15.57 -5.16
C ASN A 720 32.32 -16.73 -6.12
N VAL A 721 32.40 -17.97 -5.60
CA VAL A 721 32.10 -19.16 -6.40
C VAL A 721 30.60 -19.22 -6.72
N VAL A 722 30.29 -19.23 -7.99
CA VAL A 722 28.92 -19.38 -8.50
C VAL A 722 28.44 -20.82 -8.29
N THR A 723 27.30 -21.01 -7.64
CA THR A 723 26.67 -22.32 -7.41
C THR A 723 25.56 -22.62 -8.43
N GLY A 724 25.33 -21.70 -9.37
CA GLY A 724 24.23 -21.71 -10.34
C GLY A 724 23.38 -20.42 -10.23
N PRO A 725 22.26 -20.34 -10.93
CA PRO A 725 21.39 -19.18 -10.85
C PRO A 725 20.74 -19.05 -9.47
N GLN A 726 20.68 -17.84 -8.95
CA GLN A 726 19.92 -17.55 -7.70
C GLN A 726 18.43 -17.86 -7.87
N ALA A 727 17.88 -17.63 -9.08
CA ALA A 727 16.58 -18.11 -9.51
C ALA A 727 16.64 -18.58 -10.97
N ALA A 728 16.24 -19.81 -11.23
CA ALA A 728 16.26 -20.38 -12.57
C ALA A 728 15.09 -19.88 -13.43
N SER A 729 15.26 -19.89 -14.75
CA SER A 729 14.17 -19.73 -15.71
C SER A 729 13.02 -20.69 -15.38
N GLY A 730 11.77 -20.23 -15.48
CA GLY A 730 10.58 -20.97 -15.05
C GLY A 730 10.20 -20.81 -13.58
N THR A 731 11.05 -20.18 -12.75
CA THR A 731 10.70 -19.90 -11.34
C THR A 731 9.51 -18.96 -11.28
N GLN A 732 8.52 -19.31 -10.44
CA GLN A 732 7.35 -18.47 -10.17
C GLN A 732 7.78 -17.19 -9.45
N LEU A 733 7.19 -16.05 -9.84
CA LEU A 733 7.37 -14.78 -9.12
C LEU A 733 6.77 -14.86 -7.71
N PRO A 734 7.31 -14.08 -6.75
CA PRO A 734 6.91 -14.17 -5.35
C PRO A 734 5.55 -13.51 -5.08
N ILE A 735 5.01 -13.71 -3.87
CA ILE A 735 3.87 -13.02 -3.25
C ILE A 735 2.52 -13.36 -3.89
N THR A 736 2.42 -13.47 -5.19
CA THR A 736 1.15 -13.69 -5.89
C THR A 736 0.82 -15.18 -5.98
N PRO A 737 -0.36 -15.60 -5.48
CA PRO A 737 -0.85 -16.96 -5.70
C PRO A 737 -1.27 -17.16 -7.16
N ARG A 738 -1.17 -18.41 -7.66
CA ARG A 738 -1.71 -18.72 -9.00
C ARG A 738 -3.22 -18.59 -9.10
N PHE A 739 -3.91 -18.78 -7.99
CA PHE A 739 -5.37 -18.72 -7.93
C PHE A 739 -5.79 -17.84 -6.77
N LYS A 740 -6.75 -16.94 -7.01
CA LYS A 740 -7.41 -16.13 -6.01
C LYS A 740 -8.89 -15.99 -6.38
N GLY A 741 -9.77 -16.07 -5.39
CA GLY A 741 -11.20 -15.94 -5.61
C GLY A 741 -11.92 -15.32 -4.42
N SER A 742 -13.02 -14.65 -4.70
CA SER A 742 -13.94 -14.09 -3.71
C SER A 742 -15.38 -14.40 -4.12
N LEU A 743 -16.21 -14.66 -3.13
CA LEU A 743 -17.65 -14.87 -3.30
C LEU A 743 -18.36 -14.20 -2.13
N ASN A 744 -19.36 -13.39 -2.44
CA ASN A 744 -20.25 -12.80 -1.45
C ASN A 744 -21.70 -13.10 -1.84
N ALA A 745 -22.49 -13.62 -0.92
CA ALA A 745 -23.91 -13.84 -1.07
C ALA A 745 -24.67 -13.13 0.04
N ARG A 746 -25.60 -12.25 -0.32
CA ARG A 746 -26.45 -11.49 0.58
C ARG A 746 -27.92 -11.76 0.28
N TYR A 747 -28.64 -12.22 1.31
CA TYR A 747 -30.08 -12.44 1.28
C TYR A 747 -30.78 -11.42 2.15
N THR A 748 -31.68 -10.63 1.57
CA THR A 748 -32.40 -9.54 2.23
C THR A 748 -33.89 -9.92 2.35
N PHE A 749 -34.53 -9.63 3.49
CA PHE A 749 -35.94 -9.94 3.73
C PHE A 749 -36.57 -8.97 4.71
N ASP A 750 -37.88 -8.82 4.63
CA ASP A 750 -38.60 -7.96 5.56
C ASP A 750 -38.70 -8.64 6.93
N LEU A 751 -38.39 -7.91 7.99
CA LEU A 751 -38.50 -8.35 9.39
C LEU A 751 -39.18 -7.26 10.23
N GLY A 752 -40.46 -7.47 10.52
CA GLY A 752 -41.28 -6.50 11.22
C GLY A 752 -41.35 -5.17 10.43
N PRO A 753 -41.05 -4.02 11.05
CA PRO A 753 -41.15 -2.72 10.39
C PRO A 753 -39.88 -2.34 9.61
N GLY A 754 -38.89 -3.22 9.48
CA GLY A 754 -37.63 -2.98 8.84
C GLY A 754 -37.20 -4.12 7.93
N GLU A 755 -36.05 -3.92 7.27
CA GLU A 755 -35.38 -4.88 6.41
C GLU A 755 -34.25 -5.56 7.16
N ALA A 756 -34.16 -6.88 7.09
CA ALA A 756 -33.08 -7.67 7.63
C ALA A 756 -32.27 -8.34 6.51
N TYR A 757 -31.05 -8.77 6.82
CA TYR A 757 -30.23 -9.54 5.92
C TYR A 757 -29.39 -10.60 6.59
N TRP A 758 -29.04 -11.61 5.82
CA TRP A 758 -27.93 -12.54 6.08
C TRP A 758 -26.91 -12.41 4.97
N GLN A 759 -25.64 -12.46 5.32
CA GLN A 759 -24.57 -12.39 4.37
C GLN A 759 -23.44 -13.36 4.73
N ALA A 760 -22.90 -14.00 3.69
CA ALA A 760 -21.67 -14.79 3.78
C ALA A 760 -20.71 -14.35 2.71
N ALA A 761 -19.46 -14.08 3.10
CA ALA A 761 -18.38 -13.76 2.20
C ALA A 761 -17.25 -14.80 2.37
N VAL A 762 -16.74 -15.30 1.24
CA VAL A 762 -15.65 -16.27 1.19
C VAL A 762 -14.53 -15.66 0.35
N SER A 763 -13.31 -15.68 0.88
CA SER A 763 -12.12 -15.32 0.13
C SER A 763 -11.09 -16.45 0.18
N HIS A 764 -10.52 -16.78 -0.98
CA HIS A 764 -9.51 -17.82 -1.13
C HIS A 764 -8.26 -17.28 -1.80
N ALA A 765 -7.09 -17.68 -1.32
CA ALA A 765 -5.81 -17.46 -1.97
C ALA A 765 -5.01 -18.78 -1.99
N GLY A 766 -4.50 -19.12 -3.17
CA GLY A 766 -3.70 -20.31 -3.36
C GLY A 766 -2.30 -20.21 -2.73
N LYS A 767 -1.58 -21.33 -2.75
CA LYS A 767 -0.18 -21.43 -2.32
C LYS A 767 0.69 -20.45 -3.11
N ARG A 768 1.66 -19.78 -2.43
CA ARG A 768 2.54 -18.80 -3.06
C ARG A 768 3.95 -18.81 -2.46
N ARG A 769 4.91 -18.40 -3.25
CA ARG A 769 6.30 -18.18 -2.82
C ARG A 769 6.44 -16.87 -2.06
N VAL A 770 7.40 -16.80 -1.17
CA VAL A 770 7.80 -15.56 -0.47
C VAL A 770 8.90 -14.83 -1.26
N ASP A 771 9.91 -15.54 -1.74
CA ASP A 771 11.02 -15.02 -2.55
C ASP A 771 11.26 -15.90 -3.78
N MET A 772 11.80 -15.34 -4.85
CA MET A 772 12.13 -16.12 -6.05
C MET A 772 13.48 -16.82 -5.97
N ARG A 773 14.42 -16.33 -5.13
CA ARG A 773 15.75 -16.89 -4.97
C ARG A 773 15.69 -18.23 -4.25
N GLN A 774 16.52 -19.17 -4.66
CA GLN A 774 16.49 -20.54 -4.14
C GLN A 774 16.88 -20.59 -2.66
N ALA A 775 17.94 -19.90 -2.26
CA ALA A 775 18.41 -19.86 -0.87
C ALA A 775 17.33 -19.29 0.07
N GLU A 776 16.74 -18.15 -0.30
CA GLU A 776 15.67 -17.52 0.48
C GLU A 776 14.39 -18.37 0.50
N THR A 777 14.06 -19.04 -0.60
CA THR A 777 12.93 -19.99 -0.62
C THR A 777 13.17 -21.19 0.29
N SER A 778 14.41 -21.62 0.45
CA SER A 778 14.75 -22.73 1.38
C SER A 778 14.52 -22.32 2.84
N LEU A 779 14.75 -21.06 3.19
CA LEU A 779 14.48 -20.49 4.51
C LEU A 779 13.00 -20.14 4.69
N LEU A 780 12.49 -19.25 3.83
CA LEU A 780 11.17 -18.65 3.99
C LEU A 780 10.04 -19.59 3.54
N GLY A 781 10.34 -20.55 2.68
CA GLY A 781 9.39 -21.54 2.20
C GLY A 781 8.29 -20.96 1.31
N TYR A 782 7.14 -21.61 1.42
CA TYR A 782 5.90 -21.23 0.75
C TYR A 782 4.86 -20.86 1.81
N LEU A 783 4.02 -19.89 1.49
CA LEU A 783 2.80 -19.64 2.22
C LEU A 783 1.72 -20.57 1.69
N ASP A 784 1.06 -21.29 2.59
CA ASP A 784 0.01 -22.24 2.21
C ASP A 784 -1.25 -21.54 1.69
N ALA A 785 -2.04 -22.29 0.93
CA ALA A 785 -3.35 -21.83 0.51
C ALA A 785 -4.28 -21.67 1.72
N TYR A 786 -5.15 -20.68 1.68
CA TYR A 786 -6.12 -20.45 2.74
C TYR A 786 -7.49 -20.03 2.21
N THR A 787 -8.51 -20.24 3.02
CA THR A 787 -9.86 -19.74 2.83
C THR A 787 -10.32 -19.04 4.10
N LEU A 788 -10.76 -17.80 3.96
CA LEU A 788 -11.41 -17.04 5.03
C LEU A 788 -12.92 -16.96 4.74
N VAL A 789 -13.72 -17.07 5.78
CA VAL A 789 -15.18 -16.93 5.71
C VAL A 789 -15.61 -15.87 6.70
N ASP A 790 -16.29 -14.86 6.22
CA ASP A 790 -16.88 -13.78 7.01
C ASP A 790 -18.41 -13.90 6.95
N LEU A 791 -19.06 -13.84 8.08
CA LEU A 791 -20.51 -13.92 8.23
C LEU A 791 -21.04 -12.62 8.82
N SER A 792 -22.18 -12.13 8.34
CA SER A 792 -22.85 -11.00 8.95
C SER A 792 -24.37 -11.10 8.85
N ALA A 793 -25.02 -10.47 9.79
CA ALA A 793 -26.47 -10.29 9.81
C ALA A 793 -26.77 -8.89 10.32
N GLY A 794 -27.82 -8.28 9.79
CA GLY A 794 -28.21 -6.94 10.23
C GLY A 794 -29.67 -6.67 10.02
N TRP A 795 -30.10 -5.57 10.61
CA TRP A 795 -31.45 -5.06 10.51
C TRP A 795 -31.42 -3.53 10.35
N ARG A 796 -32.23 -3.03 9.43
CA ARG A 796 -32.35 -1.61 9.13
C ARG A 796 -33.81 -1.17 9.22
N LYS A 797 -34.01 -0.04 9.84
CA LYS A 797 -35.34 0.62 9.89
C LYS A 797 -35.14 2.13 9.81
N ASP A 798 -35.78 2.74 8.83
CA ASP A 798 -35.69 4.18 8.58
C ASP A 798 -34.20 4.62 8.50
N SER A 799 -33.77 5.43 9.45
CA SER A 799 -32.39 5.95 9.55
C SER A 799 -31.44 5.12 10.45
N TRP A 800 -31.89 3.99 11.02
CA TRP A 800 -31.13 3.17 11.94
C TRP A 800 -30.69 1.86 11.33
N ALA A 801 -29.48 1.43 11.64
CA ALA A 801 -28.99 0.10 11.30
C ALA A 801 -28.24 -0.50 12.48
N ILE A 802 -28.41 -1.81 12.67
CA ILE A 802 -27.61 -2.62 13.56
C ILE A 802 -27.07 -3.83 12.79
N ASP A 803 -25.78 -4.08 12.85
CA ASP A 803 -25.12 -5.18 12.20
C ASP A 803 -24.33 -5.99 13.22
N VAL A 804 -24.39 -7.31 13.14
CA VAL A 804 -23.53 -8.25 13.86
C VAL A 804 -22.68 -8.95 12.82
N PHE A 805 -21.37 -9.03 13.03
CA PHE A 805 -20.46 -9.67 12.11
C PHE A 805 -19.50 -10.64 12.83
N LEU A 806 -19.09 -11.66 12.12
CA LEU A 806 -18.13 -12.66 12.55
C LEU A 806 -17.09 -12.81 11.42
N ASN A 807 -16.01 -12.05 11.48
CA ASN A 807 -14.91 -12.14 10.53
C ASN A 807 -14.03 -13.35 10.85
N ASN A 808 -13.49 -14.01 9.82
CA ASN A 808 -12.70 -15.23 9.96
C ASN A 808 -13.40 -16.26 10.85
N ALA A 809 -14.65 -16.59 10.50
CA ALA A 809 -15.56 -17.39 11.34
C ALA A 809 -14.97 -18.74 11.79
N PHE A 810 -14.09 -19.34 11.01
CA PHE A 810 -13.44 -20.61 11.32
C PHE A 810 -12.09 -20.45 12.02
N ASN A 811 -11.70 -19.23 12.39
CA ASN A 811 -10.42 -18.90 13.03
C ASN A 811 -9.19 -19.44 12.28
N THR A 812 -9.23 -19.32 10.95
CA THR A 812 -8.14 -19.79 10.09
C THR A 812 -6.90 -18.91 10.30
N ARG A 813 -5.78 -19.51 10.64
CA ARG A 813 -4.46 -18.85 10.76
C ARG A 813 -3.80 -18.71 9.40
N ALA A 814 -4.43 -17.93 8.50
CA ALA A 814 -3.92 -17.70 7.16
C ALA A 814 -2.59 -16.95 7.20
N GLN A 815 -1.56 -17.53 6.59
CA GLN A 815 -0.24 -16.91 6.49
C GLN A 815 -0.25 -15.84 5.40
N MET A 816 -0.11 -14.59 5.78
CA MET A 816 -0.17 -13.45 4.86
C MET A 816 1.19 -13.12 4.26
N SER A 817 2.23 -13.13 5.06
CA SER A 817 3.63 -12.97 4.64
C SER A 817 4.57 -13.69 5.60
N ARG A 818 5.83 -13.85 5.18
CA ARG A 818 6.90 -14.42 6.00
C ARG A 818 8.19 -13.68 5.72
N PHE A 819 8.96 -13.40 6.75
CA PHE A 819 10.24 -12.69 6.66
C PHE A 819 11.23 -13.17 7.70
N ALA A 820 12.53 -12.89 7.49
CA ALA A 820 13.59 -13.05 8.47
C ALA A 820 14.30 -11.72 8.66
N GLN A 821 14.88 -11.48 9.85
CA GLN A 821 15.62 -10.24 10.13
C GLN A 821 16.98 -10.19 9.44
N CYS A 822 17.48 -11.30 8.95
CA CYS A 822 18.77 -11.38 8.23
C CYS A 822 18.72 -12.37 7.05
N ALA A 823 19.78 -12.36 6.22
CA ALA A 823 19.86 -13.23 5.05
C ALA A 823 19.79 -14.72 5.40
N ALA A 824 19.31 -15.55 4.47
CA ALA A 824 19.08 -16.99 4.65
C ALA A 824 20.30 -17.74 5.18
N LEU A 825 21.50 -17.38 4.75
CA LEU A 825 22.76 -18.00 5.21
C LEU A 825 23.10 -17.67 6.67
N THR A 826 22.53 -16.60 7.23
CA THR A 826 22.81 -16.11 8.58
C THR A 826 21.68 -16.49 9.55
N CYS A 827 20.43 -16.23 9.20
CA CYS A 827 19.25 -16.48 10.04
C CYS A 827 18.55 -17.83 9.74
N GLY A 828 19.27 -18.86 9.39
CA GLY A 828 18.79 -20.12 8.76
C GLY A 828 17.63 -20.87 9.36
N HIS A 829 16.97 -20.41 10.44
CA HIS A 829 16.02 -21.28 11.15
C HIS A 829 14.74 -20.62 11.69
N GLU A 830 14.58 -19.31 11.68
CA GLU A 830 13.45 -18.67 12.36
C GLU A 830 12.81 -17.52 11.56
N PRO A 831 12.02 -17.82 10.52
CA PRO A 831 11.26 -16.76 9.84
C PRO A 831 10.01 -16.39 10.64
N TYR A 832 9.79 -15.10 10.82
CA TYR A 832 8.54 -14.55 11.31
C TYR A 832 7.42 -14.74 10.30
N THR A 833 6.22 -15.06 10.77
CA THR A 833 5.03 -15.22 9.93
C THR A 833 3.96 -14.21 10.35
N VAL A 834 3.53 -13.36 9.41
CA VAL A 834 2.36 -12.50 9.61
C VAL A 834 1.12 -13.31 9.29
N ILE A 835 0.17 -13.37 10.21
CA ILE A 835 -1.10 -14.08 10.06
C ILE A 835 -2.26 -13.11 9.83
N ALA A 836 -3.31 -13.60 9.19
CA ALA A 836 -4.58 -12.89 9.16
C ALA A 836 -5.12 -12.71 10.58
N GLN A 837 -5.86 -11.62 10.80
CA GLN A 837 -6.52 -11.37 12.08
C GLN A 837 -7.37 -12.60 12.48
N PRO A 838 -7.27 -13.08 13.73
CA PRO A 838 -8.08 -14.19 14.23
C PRO A 838 -9.57 -13.89 14.13
N ARG A 839 -10.40 -14.91 14.40
CA ARG A 839 -11.85 -14.74 14.44
C ARG A 839 -12.24 -13.53 15.29
N THR A 840 -13.06 -12.67 14.71
CA THR A 840 -13.47 -11.42 15.36
C THR A 840 -14.98 -11.30 15.32
N LEU A 841 -15.59 -11.24 16.49
CA LEU A 841 -17.01 -10.95 16.65
C LEU A 841 -17.20 -9.47 16.93
N GLY A 842 -18.12 -8.81 16.23
CA GLY A 842 -18.40 -7.39 16.46
C GLY A 842 -19.85 -7.03 16.24
N VAL A 843 -20.23 -5.89 16.84
CA VAL A 843 -21.52 -5.25 16.69
C VAL A 843 -21.30 -3.81 16.25
N ARG A 844 -22.02 -3.42 15.22
CA ARG A 844 -21.99 -2.07 14.64
C ARG A 844 -23.38 -1.47 14.69
N PHE A 845 -23.43 -0.24 15.11
CA PHE A 845 -24.64 0.57 15.15
C PHE A 845 -24.43 1.82 14.28
N SER A 846 -25.37 2.11 13.41
CA SER A 846 -25.32 3.28 12.53
C SER A 846 -26.62 4.04 12.56
N LYS A 847 -26.51 5.38 12.47
CA LYS A 847 -27.67 6.28 12.30
C LYS A 847 -27.37 7.34 11.25
N GLN A 848 -28.33 7.58 10.37
CA GLN A 848 -28.31 8.66 9.39
C GLN A 848 -29.37 9.73 9.75
N PHE A 849 -29.15 10.96 9.31
CA PHE A 849 -30.02 12.12 9.57
C PHE A 849 -30.32 12.88 8.30
#